data_3592afd7bdb71a9d81c07f2b458287b7
#
_entry.id   3592afd7bdb71a9d81c07f2b458287b7
#
_cell.length_a   1.000
_cell.length_b   1.000
_cell.length_c   1.000
_cell.angle_alpha   90.00
_cell.angle_beta   90.00
_cell.angle_gamma   90.00
#
_symmetry.space_group_name_H-M   'P 1'
#
loop_
_entity.id
_entity.type
_entity.pdbx_description
1 polymer ?
#
loop_
_entity_poly.entity_id
_entity_poly.type
_entity_poly.pdbx_seq_one_letter_code
_entity_poly.pdbx_strand_id
1 'polypeptide(L)'
;MKKLAVNTKVLRDNHWVVIPASDLVPGDVIHLSIGNIVPADGKLIKGSYLNVDQSALTGESLPVSKAVGDVIYSSSLVRQGEMDAIVIGTGKGTLFGKTTTLTSEAVKTSNMQKITDKVLYFLVAIAIILDVVIFIDGIILHTNLLEDLLFALILLVASIPIAMPVVLTMTMALGTVELSKKNAIVTRFAAVEELSTMDILCSDKTGTLTQNIITAGDPVPYNNYTPSDVLLYAVLSSSNENMDAIDQAIATRSEAAGVSHMLPNFTQENFIPFDPAKKRTESTVMVRDKNSVMHIMKGEPNTIISFVSNVPQELPPKVNSLASEGYRVIAVAVSNDGKEYQFVGLIPLFDPLRPDTKEMVNTAESMGIKVKMITGDNIAIAREIGKQISLTGEAINSSGLSNVGAGEVENVDIFAQVFPEQKYNIVKLLKSDKHTVGMTGDGVNDAPALKEANVGIAVYGATDVAKNAADLVLSAPGLAVIIDAVKEGRSVFQKMLSYVLYRITETVRILVFVTASILIFRFYPITAFMLVILALLNDIPIIAVSTDHVTASDQPEKWNMKYIAGLSSTLGLMGAGETILLLYLGYSIFHFSLIVIYSIVFLKLIASGHFTMFVTRNKKPFWHNPPSLILFMALMSTIILGYVLAAFGLGIGAIGLVIAILVVLYAFIWFMVEDGLRLLYDKLFKMYTK
;
A
#
# COMPACT_ATOMS: atom_id res chain seq x y z
N MET A 1 1.68 3.75 14.82
CA MET A 1 0.47 4.55 15.08
C MET A 1 0.76 5.96 15.63
N LYS A 2 1.72 6.20 16.54
CA LYS A 2 2.02 7.57 17.05
C LYS A 2 2.44 8.61 15.99
N LYS A 3 2.93 8.21 14.80
CA LYS A 3 3.34 9.12 13.72
C LYS A 3 2.21 9.59 12.78
N LEU A 4 1.01 9.06 12.91
CA LEU A 4 -0.18 9.38 12.09
C LEU A 4 -1.27 10.12 12.87
N ALA A 5 -1.02 10.50 14.12
CA ALA A 5 -1.98 11.24 14.92
C ALA A 5 -2.18 12.65 14.34
N VAL A 6 -3.42 13.01 14.03
CA VAL A 6 -3.80 14.40 13.73
C VAL A 6 -3.44 15.25 14.94
N ASN A 7 -2.55 16.21 14.77
CA ASN A 7 -2.18 17.14 15.82
C ASN A 7 -3.11 18.36 15.77
N THR A 8 -3.46 18.88 16.93
CA THR A 8 -4.30 20.07 17.05
C THR A 8 -3.74 21.04 18.06
N LYS A 9 -3.98 22.32 17.84
CA LYS A 9 -3.54 23.40 18.72
C LYS A 9 -4.61 23.64 19.77
N VAL A 10 -4.28 23.49 21.04
CA VAL A 10 -5.21 23.54 22.19
C VAL A 10 -4.72 24.58 23.20
N LEU A 11 -5.64 25.34 23.79
CA LEU A 11 -5.36 26.27 24.87
C LEU A 11 -5.47 25.53 26.22
N ARG A 12 -4.34 25.31 26.88
CA ARG A 12 -4.26 24.76 28.23
C ARG A 12 -3.37 25.64 29.11
N ASP A 13 -3.75 25.90 30.33
CA ASP A 13 -3.01 26.76 31.28
C ASP A 13 -2.64 28.14 30.69
N ASN A 14 -3.58 28.75 29.93
CA ASN A 14 -3.38 30.01 29.19
C ASN A 14 -2.27 30.00 28.13
N HIS A 15 -1.80 28.81 27.69
CA HIS A 15 -0.82 28.67 26.65
C HIS A 15 -1.34 27.78 25.52
N TRP A 16 -1.02 28.15 24.26
CA TRP A 16 -1.31 27.32 23.12
C TRP A 16 -0.27 26.19 22.99
N VAL A 17 -0.72 24.94 23.12
CA VAL A 17 0.12 23.75 22.95
C VAL A 17 -0.43 22.90 21.82
N VAL A 18 0.46 22.16 21.13
CA VAL A 18 0.07 21.21 20.10
C VAL A 18 0.05 19.82 20.71
N ILE A 19 -1.11 19.17 20.65
CA ILE A 19 -1.32 17.81 21.18
C ILE A 19 -1.93 16.91 20.11
N PRO A 20 -1.78 15.57 20.21
CA PRO A 20 -2.54 14.63 19.41
C PRO A 20 -4.04 14.81 19.63
N ALA A 21 -4.84 14.74 18.55
CA ALA A 21 -6.31 14.85 18.64
C ALA A 21 -6.95 13.75 19.51
N SER A 22 -6.26 12.61 19.69
CA SER A 22 -6.65 11.55 20.63
C SER A 22 -6.70 11.97 22.08
N ASP A 23 -5.97 13.02 22.45
CA ASP A 23 -5.81 13.51 23.81
C ASP A 23 -6.76 14.68 24.13
N LEU A 24 -7.65 15.02 23.17
CA LEU A 24 -8.70 16.00 23.34
C LEU A 24 -9.80 15.49 24.27
N VAL A 25 -10.26 16.39 25.13
CA VAL A 25 -11.40 16.16 26.04
C VAL A 25 -12.47 17.23 25.86
N PRO A 26 -13.75 16.92 26.07
CA PRO A 26 -14.78 17.96 26.12
C PRO A 26 -14.42 19.08 27.10
N GLY A 27 -14.55 20.34 26.65
CA GLY A 27 -14.12 21.53 27.38
C GLY A 27 -12.78 22.11 26.93
N ASP A 28 -11.95 21.38 26.17
CA ASP A 28 -10.75 21.97 25.57
C ASP A 28 -11.11 23.06 24.55
N VAL A 29 -10.29 24.13 24.52
CA VAL A 29 -10.42 25.17 23.48
C VAL A 29 -9.39 24.90 22.38
N ILE A 30 -9.85 24.68 21.15
CA ILE A 30 -9.01 24.39 19.98
C ILE A 30 -8.98 25.59 19.04
N HIS A 31 -7.85 25.76 18.38
CA HIS A 31 -7.66 26.75 17.33
C HIS A 31 -7.73 26.09 15.95
N LEU A 32 -8.58 26.63 15.08
CA LEU A 32 -8.84 26.13 13.74
C LEU A 32 -8.47 27.18 12.71
N SER A 33 -7.67 26.79 11.74
CA SER A 33 -7.24 27.63 10.62
C SER A 33 -7.33 26.86 9.30
N ILE A 34 -7.18 27.58 8.19
CA ILE A 34 -7.25 27.02 6.85
C ILE A 34 -6.38 25.76 6.69
N GLY A 35 -6.95 24.71 6.09
CA GLY A 35 -6.30 23.42 5.90
C GLY A 35 -6.39 22.47 7.10
N ASN A 36 -6.88 22.91 8.27
CA ASN A 36 -7.09 22.03 9.40
C ASN A 36 -8.31 21.13 9.20
N ILE A 37 -8.17 19.88 9.61
CA ILE A 37 -9.32 19.00 9.85
C ILE A 37 -9.81 19.29 11.27
N VAL A 38 -11.12 19.50 11.42
CA VAL A 38 -11.77 19.64 12.72
C VAL A 38 -11.59 18.32 13.50
N PRO A 39 -10.84 18.31 14.61
CA PRO A 39 -10.43 17.07 15.29
C PRO A 39 -11.53 16.44 16.15
N ALA A 40 -12.52 17.24 16.55
CA ALA A 40 -13.61 16.87 17.43
C ALA A 40 -14.84 17.74 17.17
N ASP A 41 -16.03 17.33 17.61
CA ASP A 41 -17.19 18.20 17.52
C ASP A 41 -17.00 19.39 18.48
N GLY A 42 -17.20 20.60 17.98
CA GLY A 42 -16.94 21.82 18.73
C GLY A 42 -17.98 22.92 18.48
N LYS A 43 -18.03 23.90 19.38
CA LYS A 43 -18.82 25.11 19.23
C LYS A 43 -17.90 26.32 19.09
N LEU A 44 -18.08 27.10 18.04
CA LEU A 44 -17.27 28.29 17.75
C LEU A 44 -17.50 29.36 18.83
N ILE A 45 -16.42 29.90 19.41
CA ILE A 45 -16.49 30.84 20.51
C ILE A 45 -15.82 32.19 20.21
N LYS A 46 -14.85 32.24 19.29
CA LYS A 46 -14.11 33.45 18.95
C LYS A 46 -13.58 33.41 17.53
N GLY A 47 -13.65 34.54 16.82
CA GLY A 47 -13.22 34.71 15.44
C GLY A 47 -14.27 35.44 14.60
N SER A 48 -14.01 35.67 13.32
CA SER A 48 -14.91 36.40 12.44
C SER A 48 -15.84 35.48 11.65
N TYR A 49 -15.28 34.46 10.96
CA TYR A 49 -16.01 33.45 10.19
C TYR A 49 -15.13 32.25 9.93
N LEU A 50 -15.76 31.12 9.66
CA LEU A 50 -15.07 29.89 9.25
C LEU A 50 -15.87 29.21 8.13
N ASN A 51 -15.29 29.02 6.94
CA ASN A 51 -15.88 28.23 5.88
C ASN A 51 -15.40 26.80 6.00
N VAL A 52 -16.31 25.88 6.25
CA VAL A 52 -16.04 24.48 6.56
C VAL A 52 -16.68 23.59 5.51
N ASP A 53 -15.86 22.74 4.89
CA ASP A 53 -16.32 21.68 4.02
C ASP A 53 -16.80 20.49 4.87
N GLN A 54 -18.07 20.22 4.82
CA GLN A 54 -18.73 19.14 5.57
C GLN A 54 -19.17 17.98 4.66
N SER A 55 -18.67 17.93 3.42
CA SER A 55 -19.05 16.92 2.42
C SER A 55 -18.86 15.47 2.91
N ALA A 56 -17.86 15.22 3.74
CA ALA A 56 -17.63 13.92 4.37
C ALA A 56 -18.76 13.49 5.33
N LEU A 57 -19.59 14.42 5.81
CA LEU A 57 -20.69 14.16 6.73
C LEU A 57 -22.06 14.27 6.07
N THR A 58 -22.24 15.31 5.22
CA THR A 58 -23.54 15.66 4.63
C THR A 58 -23.67 15.20 3.17
N GLY A 59 -22.57 14.85 2.50
CA GLY A 59 -22.53 14.57 1.06
C GLY A 59 -22.64 15.81 0.17
N GLU A 60 -22.80 17.01 0.75
CA GLU A 60 -22.91 18.27 0.00
C GLU A 60 -21.53 18.89 -0.20
N SER A 61 -21.19 19.18 -1.47
CA SER A 61 -19.84 19.62 -1.87
C SER A 61 -19.56 21.11 -1.60
N LEU A 62 -20.57 21.92 -1.24
CA LEU A 62 -20.39 23.35 -1.00
C LEU A 62 -19.96 23.61 0.46
N PRO A 63 -18.88 24.39 0.68
CA PRO A 63 -18.48 24.79 2.02
C PRO A 63 -19.59 25.63 2.69
N VAL A 64 -19.82 25.34 3.97
CA VAL A 64 -20.80 26.04 4.81
C VAL A 64 -20.08 27.10 5.64
N SER A 65 -20.57 28.35 5.56
CA SER A 65 -20.04 29.42 6.40
C SER A 65 -20.59 29.32 7.82
N LYS A 66 -19.70 29.40 8.80
CA LYS A 66 -19.98 29.30 10.23
C LYS A 66 -19.56 30.56 10.96
N ALA A 67 -20.35 30.97 11.95
CA ALA A 67 -20.12 32.12 12.81
C ALA A 67 -19.97 31.71 14.28
N VAL A 68 -19.64 32.66 15.16
CA VAL A 68 -19.59 32.43 16.60
C VAL A 68 -20.94 31.91 17.12
N GLY A 69 -20.91 30.83 17.88
CA GLY A 69 -22.10 30.15 18.39
C GLY A 69 -22.52 28.92 17.57
N ASP A 70 -22.03 28.76 16.32
CA ASP A 70 -22.34 27.61 15.49
C ASP A 70 -21.56 26.36 15.91
N VAL A 71 -22.14 25.20 15.60
CA VAL A 71 -21.50 23.91 15.82
C VAL A 71 -20.71 23.51 14.57
N ILE A 72 -19.50 23.02 14.80
CA ILE A 72 -18.63 22.39 13.82
C ILE A 72 -18.47 20.92 14.16
N TYR A 73 -18.33 20.09 13.16
CA TYR A 73 -18.28 18.65 13.31
C TYR A 73 -16.90 18.09 12.98
N SER A 74 -16.50 17.07 13.73
CA SER A 74 -15.28 16.30 13.50
C SER A 74 -15.20 15.81 12.06
N SER A 75 -13.98 15.74 11.51
CA SER A 75 -13.69 15.33 10.13
C SER A 75 -14.13 16.30 9.02
N SER A 76 -14.61 17.49 9.38
CA SER A 76 -14.82 18.60 8.45
C SER A 76 -13.49 19.29 8.15
N LEU A 77 -13.33 19.83 6.93
CA LEU A 77 -12.12 20.56 6.52
C LEU A 77 -12.35 22.07 6.54
N VAL A 78 -11.47 22.82 7.19
CA VAL A 78 -11.49 24.28 7.13
C VAL A 78 -10.95 24.76 5.79
N ARG A 79 -11.80 25.38 4.97
CA ARG A 79 -11.45 25.91 3.66
C ARG A 79 -11.01 27.37 3.69
N GLN A 80 -11.60 28.17 4.59
CA GLN A 80 -11.25 29.59 4.77
C GLN A 80 -11.55 30.05 6.20
N GLY A 81 -10.84 31.09 6.63
CA GLY A 81 -11.05 31.71 7.92
C GLY A 81 -10.24 31.06 9.04
N GLU A 82 -10.38 31.63 10.25
CA GLU A 82 -9.67 31.24 11.44
C GLU A 82 -10.55 31.50 12.66
N MET A 83 -10.80 30.49 13.50
CA MET A 83 -11.65 30.63 14.68
C MET A 83 -11.23 29.67 15.80
N ASP A 84 -11.54 30.08 17.05
CA ASP A 84 -11.42 29.22 18.22
C ASP A 84 -12.75 28.52 18.50
N ALA A 85 -12.68 27.23 18.88
CA ALA A 85 -13.85 26.43 19.22
C ALA A 85 -13.65 25.70 20.55
N ILE A 86 -14.71 25.57 21.34
CA ILE A 86 -14.74 24.71 22.51
C ILE A 86 -15.21 23.30 22.10
N VAL A 87 -14.47 22.27 22.46
CA VAL A 87 -14.79 20.87 22.19
C VAL A 87 -16.02 20.46 23.00
N ILE A 88 -17.03 19.92 22.33
CA ILE A 88 -18.28 19.43 22.91
C ILE A 88 -18.44 17.91 22.86
N GLY A 89 -17.74 17.23 21.91
CA GLY A 89 -17.78 15.78 21.78
C GLY A 89 -16.51 15.25 21.13
N THR A 90 -16.02 14.07 21.60
CA THR A 90 -14.79 13.44 21.10
C THR A 90 -15.03 11.98 20.73
N GLY A 91 -14.21 11.42 19.84
CA GLY A 91 -14.18 10.02 19.45
C GLY A 91 -15.56 9.48 18.99
N LYS A 92 -16.02 8.38 19.60
CA LYS A 92 -17.34 7.77 19.29
C LYS A 92 -18.54 8.65 19.64
N GLY A 93 -18.35 9.68 20.46
CA GLY A 93 -19.39 10.64 20.84
C GLY A 93 -19.64 11.73 19.78
N THR A 94 -18.75 11.90 18.81
CA THR A 94 -18.93 12.84 17.70
C THR A 94 -20.01 12.37 16.72
N LEU A 95 -20.57 13.29 15.93
CA LEU A 95 -21.52 12.96 14.87
C LEU A 95 -20.89 11.99 13.86
N PHE A 96 -19.63 12.23 13.47
CA PHE A 96 -18.87 11.35 12.59
C PHE A 96 -18.61 9.98 13.23
N GLY A 97 -18.25 9.94 14.51
CA GLY A 97 -18.00 8.70 15.25
C GLY A 97 -19.25 7.82 15.36
N LYS A 98 -20.44 8.40 15.50
CA LYS A 98 -21.71 7.68 15.47
C LYS A 98 -22.01 7.10 14.09
N THR A 99 -21.75 7.85 13.02
CA THR A 99 -21.99 7.42 11.64
C THR A 99 -21.01 6.31 11.23
N THR A 100 -19.74 6.41 11.64
CA THR A 100 -18.72 5.37 11.34
C THR A 100 -18.93 4.08 12.11
N THR A 101 -19.53 4.11 13.31
CA THR A 101 -19.91 2.88 14.02
C THR A 101 -21.02 2.11 13.28
N LEU A 102 -21.94 2.80 12.64
CA LEU A 102 -22.98 2.17 11.81
C LEU A 102 -22.45 1.60 10.46
N THR A 103 -21.36 2.17 9.94
CA THR A 103 -20.72 1.69 8.69
C THR A 103 -19.60 0.67 8.91
N SER A 104 -19.13 0.49 10.15
CA SER A 104 -18.04 -0.45 10.48
C SER A 104 -18.46 -1.93 10.46
N GLU A 105 -19.74 -2.25 10.31
CA GLU A 105 -20.22 -3.63 10.20
C GLU A 105 -19.97 -4.29 8.84
N ALA A 106 -19.57 -3.54 7.82
CA ALA A 106 -19.08 -4.13 6.57
C ALA A 106 -17.58 -4.44 6.68
N VAL A 107 -17.23 -5.45 7.48
CA VAL A 107 -15.87 -5.99 7.50
C VAL A 107 -15.58 -6.55 6.11
N LYS A 108 -14.76 -5.86 5.32
CA LYS A 108 -14.19 -6.41 4.09
C LYS A 108 -13.39 -7.64 4.49
N THR A 109 -13.92 -8.85 4.21
CA THR A 109 -13.18 -10.10 4.45
C THR A 109 -11.88 -10.06 3.65
N SER A 110 -10.76 -10.18 4.33
CA SER A 110 -9.44 -10.26 3.72
C SER A 110 -9.39 -11.43 2.72
N ASN A 111 -8.72 -11.27 1.60
CA ASN A 111 -8.46 -12.38 0.67
C ASN A 111 -7.73 -13.53 1.38
N MET A 112 -6.84 -13.21 2.32
CA MET A 112 -6.15 -14.18 3.15
C MET A 112 -7.12 -15.07 3.95
N GLN A 113 -8.18 -14.50 4.54
CA GLN A 113 -9.18 -15.28 5.27
C GLN A 113 -9.90 -16.26 4.33
N LYS A 114 -10.30 -15.79 3.14
CA LYS A 114 -10.92 -16.65 2.10
C LYS A 114 -10.00 -17.79 1.66
N ILE A 115 -8.69 -17.56 1.57
CA ILE A 115 -7.71 -18.59 1.23
C ILE A 115 -7.56 -19.58 2.37
N THR A 116 -7.44 -19.10 3.61
CA THR A 116 -7.38 -19.96 4.80
C THR A 116 -8.59 -20.89 4.87
N ASP A 117 -9.79 -20.36 4.65
CA ASP A 117 -11.03 -21.15 4.64
C ASP A 117 -11.02 -22.19 3.51
N LYS A 118 -10.60 -21.83 2.29
CA LYS A 118 -10.50 -22.78 1.17
C LYS A 118 -9.50 -23.91 1.44
N VAL A 119 -8.33 -23.58 2.02
CA VAL A 119 -7.34 -24.59 2.40
C VAL A 119 -7.89 -25.50 3.49
N LEU A 120 -8.54 -24.94 4.51
CA LEU A 120 -9.16 -25.70 5.59
C LEU A 120 -10.21 -26.68 5.03
N TYR A 121 -11.16 -26.19 4.22
CA TYR A 121 -12.19 -27.06 3.61
C TYR A 121 -11.58 -28.15 2.73
N PHE A 122 -10.53 -27.84 1.97
CA PHE A 122 -9.83 -28.81 1.13
C PHE A 122 -9.20 -29.93 1.96
N LEU A 123 -8.48 -29.60 3.04
CA LEU A 123 -7.81 -30.57 3.90
C LEU A 123 -8.81 -31.41 4.71
N VAL A 124 -9.82 -30.79 5.29
CA VAL A 124 -10.87 -31.48 6.03
C VAL A 124 -11.67 -32.43 5.13
N ALA A 125 -11.96 -32.05 3.88
CA ALA A 125 -12.63 -32.91 2.93
C ALA A 125 -11.79 -34.17 2.61
N ILE A 126 -10.48 -34.03 2.40
CA ILE A 126 -9.57 -35.17 2.19
C ILE A 126 -9.55 -36.05 3.42
N ALA A 127 -9.43 -35.47 4.62
CA ALA A 127 -9.40 -36.24 5.87
C ALA A 127 -10.69 -37.06 6.04
N ILE A 128 -11.86 -36.47 5.89
CA ILE A 128 -13.16 -37.17 6.00
C ILE A 128 -13.27 -38.32 5.00
N ILE A 129 -12.84 -38.09 3.72
CA ILE A 129 -12.86 -39.15 2.71
C ILE A 129 -11.99 -40.33 3.13
N LEU A 130 -10.78 -40.07 3.61
CA LEU A 130 -9.84 -41.13 4.01
C LEU A 130 -10.26 -41.82 5.32
N ASP A 131 -10.82 -41.06 6.27
CA ASP A 131 -11.41 -41.63 7.50
C ASP A 131 -12.59 -42.56 7.22
N VAL A 132 -13.48 -42.20 6.27
CA VAL A 132 -14.57 -43.07 5.81
C VAL A 132 -13.99 -44.35 5.20
N VAL A 133 -12.91 -44.27 4.44
CA VAL A 133 -12.27 -45.49 3.87
C VAL A 133 -11.72 -46.39 4.97
N ILE A 134 -11.06 -45.84 6.00
CA ILE A 134 -10.56 -46.61 7.16
C ILE A 134 -11.75 -47.27 7.89
N PHE A 135 -12.85 -46.51 8.10
CA PHE A 135 -14.03 -47.02 8.83
C PHE A 135 -14.73 -48.12 8.08
N ILE A 136 -14.88 -48.03 6.75
CA ILE A 136 -15.45 -49.08 5.89
C ILE A 136 -14.55 -50.32 5.94
N ASP A 137 -13.24 -50.19 5.85
CA ASP A 137 -12.29 -51.29 5.95
C ASP A 137 -12.41 -51.99 7.33
N GLY A 138 -12.54 -51.21 8.40
CA GLY A 138 -12.74 -51.73 9.76
C GLY A 138 -14.03 -52.53 9.91
N ILE A 139 -15.13 -52.10 9.30
CA ILE A 139 -16.41 -52.83 9.28
C ILE A 139 -16.25 -54.16 8.52
N ILE A 140 -15.61 -54.16 7.35
CA ILE A 140 -15.40 -55.35 6.52
C ILE A 140 -14.55 -56.38 7.24
N LEU A 141 -13.56 -55.94 7.99
CA LEU A 141 -12.57 -56.80 8.69
C LEU A 141 -12.97 -57.13 10.13
N HIS A 142 -14.11 -56.62 10.62
CA HIS A 142 -14.57 -56.79 12.01
C HIS A 142 -13.53 -56.33 13.05
N THR A 143 -12.81 -55.24 12.80
CA THR A 143 -11.86 -54.64 13.74
C THR A 143 -12.58 -53.93 14.88
N ASN A 144 -11.80 -53.40 15.85
CA ASN A 144 -12.35 -52.63 16.96
C ASN A 144 -12.77 -51.23 16.47
N LEU A 145 -14.04 -51.05 16.07
CA LEU A 145 -14.57 -49.79 15.54
C LEU A 145 -14.35 -48.58 16.46
N LEU A 146 -14.24 -48.79 17.79
CA LEU A 146 -13.95 -47.70 18.72
C LEU A 146 -12.51 -47.19 18.56
N GLU A 147 -11.54 -48.09 18.37
CA GLU A 147 -10.14 -47.70 18.10
C GLU A 147 -10.01 -47.02 16.76
N ASP A 148 -10.66 -47.54 15.72
CA ASP A 148 -10.68 -46.92 14.38
C ASP A 148 -11.29 -45.51 14.42
N LEU A 149 -12.40 -45.33 15.17
CA LEU A 149 -13.03 -44.02 15.36
C LEU A 149 -12.12 -43.03 16.11
N LEU A 150 -11.48 -43.47 17.20
CA LEU A 150 -10.56 -42.63 17.95
C LEU A 150 -9.38 -42.20 17.09
N PHE A 151 -8.83 -43.12 16.28
CA PHE A 151 -7.71 -42.82 15.39
C PHE A 151 -8.14 -41.88 14.24
N ALA A 152 -9.33 -42.09 13.64
CA ALA A 152 -9.88 -41.19 12.65
C ALA A 152 -10.10 -39.78 13.20
N LEU A 153 -10.57 -39.63 14.44
CA LEU A 153 -10.68 -38.33 15.10
C LEU A 153 -9.33 -37.65 15.27
N ILE A 154 -8.25 -38.41 15.60
CA ILE A 154 -6.89 -37.87 15.70
C ILE A 154 -6.38 -37.41 14.34
N LEU A 155 -6.61 -38.17 13.26
CA LEU A 155 -6.26 -37.78 11.90
C LEU A 155 -7.03 -36.53 11.45
N LEU A 156 -8.31 -36.46 11.73
CA LEU A 156 -9.12 -35.28 11.43
C LEU A 156 -8.56 -34.04 12.14
N VAL A 157 -8.26 -34.11 13.43
CA VAL A 157 -7.65 -33.00 14.19
C VAL A 157 -6.28 -32.63 13.64
N ALA A 158 -5.45 -33.60 13.28
CA ALA A 158 -4.14 -33.37 12.68
C ALA A 158 -4.21 -32.74 11.29
N SER A 159 -5.34 -32.88 10.57
CA SER A 159 -5.55 -32.25 9.26
C SER A 159 -5.82 -30.75 9.36
N ILE A 160 -6.27 -30.24 10.49
CA ILE A 160 -6.59 -28.82 10.69
C ILE A 160 -5.30 -28.00 10.79
N PRO A 161 -5.10 -26.99 9.91
CA PRO A 161 -3.88 -26.17 9.92
C PRO A 161 -3.93 -25.10 11.02
N ILE A 162 -3.83 -25.47 12.28
CA ILE A 162 -4.01 -24.57 13.44
C ILE A 162 -3.00 -23.42 13.43
N ALA A 163 -1.75 -23.67 13.01
CA ALA A 163 -0.70 -22.66 12.95
C ALA A 163 -0.88 -21.66 11.77
N MET A 164 -1.72 -21.97 10.78
CA MET A 164 -1.82 -21.17 9.54
C MET A 164 -2.19 -19.70 9.77
N PRO A 165 -3.24 -19.35 10.52
CA PRO A 165 -3.58 -17.96 10.77
C PRO A 165 -2.45 -17.21 11.49
N VAL A 166 -1.75 -17.87 12.41
CA VAL A 166 -0.63 -17.28 13.17
C VAL A 166 0.54 -16.98 12.25
N VAL A 167 0.98 -17.94 11.44
CA VAL A 167 2.12 -17.78 10.51
C VAL A 167 1.83 -16.70 9.47
N LEU A 168 0.64 -16.69 8.88
CA LEU A 168 0.26 -15.69 7.87
C LEU A 168 0.21 -14.28 8.49
N THR A 169 -0.39 -14.13 9.67
CA THR A 169 -0.45 -12.85 10.37
C THR A 169 0.94 -12.36 10.78
N MET A 170 1.80 -13.25 11.29
CA MET A 170 3.18 -12.92 11.65
C MET A 170 3.99 -12.47 10.44
N THR A 171 3.83 -13.16 9.31
CA THR A 171 4.50 -12.82 8.05
C THR A 171 4.10 -11.43 7.57
N MET A 172 2.82 -11.09 7.61
CA MET A 172 2.35 -9.73 7.29
C MET A 172 2.84 -8.68 8.29
N ALA A 173 2.84 -9.00 9.58
CA ALA A 173 3.32 -8.08 10.62
C ALA A 173 4.81 -7.75 10.42
N LEU A 174 5.66 -8.75 10.16
CA LEU A 174 7.08 -8.53 9.85
C LEU A 174 7.25 -7.76 8.52
N GLY A 175 6.47 -8.07 7.50
CA GLY A 175 6.45 -7.30 6.25
C GLY A 175 6.09 -5.84 6.48
N THR A 176 5.14 -5.55 7.36
CA THR A 176 4.79 -4.18 7.77
C THR A 176 5.97 -3.45 8.42
N VAL A 177 6.75 -4.14 9.25
CA VAL A 177 7.97 -3.56 9.86
C VAL A 177 9.02 -3.24 8.79
N GLU A 178 9.24 -4.14 7.83
CA GLU A 178 10.18 -3.90 6.74
C GLU A 178 9.72 -2.76 5.82
N LEU A 179 8.42 -2.67 5.51
CA LEU A 179 7.83 -1.55 4.78
C LEU A 179 8.05 -0.22 5.51
N SER A 180 7.89 -0.20 6.83
CA SER A 180 8.14 1.01 7.64
C SER A 180 9.60 1.47 7.58
N LYS A 181 10.56 0.55 7.50
CA LYS A 181 11.99 0.88 7.29
C LYS A 181 12.23 1.49 5.90
N LYS A 182 11.42 1.11 4.92
CA LYS A 182 11.44 1.63 3.53
C LYS A 182 10.53 2.86 3.34
N ASN A 183 10.20 3.59 4.41
CA ASN A 183 9.38 4.79 4.38
C ASN A 183 7.92 4.58 3.96
N ALA A 184 7.38 3.39 4.09
CA ALA A 184 5.99 3.05 3.80
C ALA A 184 5.28 2.55 5.08
N ILE A 185 4.41 3.37 5.65
CA ILE A 185 3.69 3.06 6.90
C ILE A 185 2.36 2.42 6.54
N VAL A 186 2.15 1.19 6.95
CA VAL A 186 0.92 0.42 6.70
C VAL A 186 -0.11 0.71 7.79
N THR A 187 -1.31 1.08 7.39
CA THR A 187 -2.46 1.31 8.29
C THR A 187 -3.39 0.10 8.36
N ARG A 188 -3.44 -0.71 7.29
CA ARG A 188 -4.24 -1.94 7.19
C ARG A 188 -3.37 -3.11 6.71
N PHE A 189 -3.25 -4.18 7.52
CA PHE A 189 -2.39 -5.35 7.21
C PHE A 189 -2.69 -6.01 5.86
N ALA A 190 -3.97 -6.10 5.47
CA ALA A 190 -4.36 -6.70 4.19
C ALA A 190 -3.76 -5.96 2.98
N ALA A 191 -3.41 -4.68 3.11
CA ALA A 191 -2.75 -3.93 2.03
C ALA A 191 -1.40 -4.51 1.64
N VAL A 192 -0.68 -5.16 2.56
CA VAL A 192 0.61 -5.82 2.25
C VAL A 192 0.42 -6.96 1.24
N GLU A 193 -0.65 -7.75 1.40
CA GLU A 193 -1.03 -8.79 0.44
C GLU A 193 -1.50 -8.17 -0.88
N GLU A 194 -2.35 -7.14 -0.83
CA GLU A 194 -2.92 -6.49 -2.00
C GLU A 194 -1.85 -5.78 -2.85
N LEU A 195 -0.78 -5.23 -2.22
CA LEU A 195 0.40 -4.72 -2.93
C LEU A 195 1.06 -5.79 -3.82
N SER A 196 1.09 -7.05 -3.37
CA SER A 196 1.69 -8.14 -4.14
C SER A 196 0.91 -8.47 -5.41
N THR A 197 -0.39 -8.28 -5.37
CA THR A 197 -1.33 -8.61 -6.45
C THR A 197 -1.64 -7.41 -7.34
N MET A 198 -1.14 -6.21 -6.98
CA MET A 198 -1.40 -4.97 -7.69
C MET A 198 -0.88 -5.02 -9.13
N ASP A 199 -1.76 -4.80 -10.10
CA ASP A 199 -1.50 -4.80 -11.54
C ASP A 199 -1.78 -3.43 -12.20
N ILE A 200 -2.49 -2.53 -11.51
CA ILE A 200 -2.71 -1.14 -11.95
C ILE A 200 -2.37 -0.18 -10.80
N LEU A 201 -1.63 0.87 -11.12
CA LEU A 201 -1.37 1.99 -10.23
C LEU A 201 -1.97 3.27 -10.84
N CYS A 202 -3.08 3.74 -10.28
CA CYS A 202 -3.63 5.04 -10.57
C CYS A 202 -2.85 6.09 -9.77
N SER A 203 -2.10 6.94 -10.46
CA SER A 203 -1.29 7.97 -9.84
C SER A 203 -1.90 9.35 -10.05
N ASP A 204 -2.17 10.08 -8.97
CA ASP A 204 -2.36 11.52 -9.10
C ASP A 204 -1.06 12.15 -9.61
N LYS A 205 -1.17 13.21 -10.41
CA LYS A 205 -0.01 13.92 -10.93
C LYS A 205 0.76 14.61 -9.80
N THR A 206 0.05 15.41 -9.01
CA THR A 206 0.62 16.32 -8.01
C THR A 206 1.17 15.54 -6.80
N GLY A 207 2.38 15.90 -6.35
CA GLY A 207 3.00 15.28 -5.17
C GLY A 207 3.49 13.84 -5.36
N THR A 208 3.06 13.15 -6.42
CA THR A 208 3.50 11.79 -6.76
C THR A 208 4.47 11.79 -7.95
N LEU A 209 4.00 12.18 -9.12
CA LEU A 209 4.81 12.27 -10.35
C LEU A 209 5.62 13.56 -10.38
N THR A 210 5.09 14.61 -9.75
CA THR A 210 5.72 15.93 -9.62
C THR A 210 6.22 16.17 -8.20
N GLN A 211 7.00 17.25 -8.04
CA GLN A 211 7.62 17.58 -6.76
C GLN A 211 6.67 18.22 -5.75
N ASN A 212 5.48 18.64 -6.19
CA ASN A 212 4.52 19.45 -5.43
C ASN A 212 5.15 20.78 -4.94
N ILE A 213 5.99 21.35 -5.78
CA ILE A 213 6.68 22.62 -5.54
C ILE A 213 6.39 23.53 -6.72
N ILE A 214 5.72 24.65 -6.47
CA ILE A 214 5.53 25.64 -7.52
C ILE A 214 6.88 26.23 -7.88
N THR A 215 7.22 26.21 -9.17
CA THR A 215 8.46 26.77 -9.71
C THR A 215 8.13 27.85 -10.74
N ALA A 216 8.85 28.97 -10.68
CA ALA A 216 8.73 30.04 -11.68
C ALA A 216 9.69 29.73 -12.85
N GLY A 217 9.12 29.69 -14.06
CA GLY A 217 9.86 29.55 -15.29
C GLY A 217 10.46 30.89 -15.77
N ASP A 218 10.94 30.91 -17.01
CA ASP A 218 11.53 32.11 -17.59
C ASP A 218 10.48 33.18 -17.83
N PRO A 219 10.65 34.40 -17.29
CA PRO A 219 9.74 35.50 -17.50
C PRO A 219 9.66 35.92 -18.95
N VAL A 220 8.48 36.28 -19.41
CA VAL A 220 8.25 36.80 -20.76
C VAL A 220 7.97 38.31 -20.64
N PRO A 221 9.00 39.16 -20.90
CA PRO A 221 8.87 40.60 -20.78
C PRO A 221 8.09 41.18 -21.98
N TYR A 222 7.47 42.34 -21.74
CA TYR A 222 6.77 43.14 -22.76
C TYR A 222 7.19 44.59 -22.69
N ASN A 223 6.89 45.30 -23.73
CA ASN A 223 7.30 46.69 -23.88
C ASN A 223 8.81 46.83 -23.69
N ASN A 224 9.46 47.70 -23.22
CA ASN A 224 10.90 47.83 -23.06
C ASN A 224 11.44 47.24 -21.75
N TYR A 225 10.70 46.36 -21.07
CA TYR A 225 11.14 45.70 -19.85
C TYR A 225 12.01 44.49 -20.15
N THR A 226 12.88 44.15 -19.20
CA THR A 226 13.73 42.96 -19.23
C THR A 226 13.15 41.83 -18.37
N PRO A 227 13.59 40.58 -18.54
CA PRO A 227 13.21 39.49 -17.64
C PRO A 227 13.46 39.79 -16.16
N SER A 228 14.56 40.52 -15.88
CA SER A 228 14.93 40.97 -14.52
C SER A 228 13.92 42.00 -13.97
N ASP A 229 13.40 42.88 -14.80
CA ASP A 229 12.35 43.83 -14.37
C ASP A 229 11.04 43.13 -14.00
N VAL A 230 10.66 42.12 -14.79
CA VAL A 230 9.45 41.33 -14.50
C VAL A 230 9.57 40.65 -13.12
N LEU A 231 10.74 40.03 -12.84
CA LEU A 231 10.96 39.37 -11.54
C LEU A 231 11.07 40.40 -10.40
N LEU A 232 11.72 41.51 -10.62
CA LEU A 232 11.86 42.59 -9.63
C LEU A 232 10.48 43.11 -9.18
N TYR A 233 9.65 43.50 -10.13
CA TYR A 233 8.31 44.03 -9.82
C TYR A 233 7.39 42.96 -9.24
N ALA A 234 7.54 41.72 -9.66
CA ALA A 234 6.79 40.61 -9.09
C ALA A 234 7.14 40.36 -7.60
N VAL A 235 8.46 40.45 -7.24
CA VAL A 235 8.88 40.33 -5.84
C VAL A 235 8.41 41.53 -5.04
N LEU A 236 8.53 42.78 -5.57
CA LEU A 236 8.07 43.99 -4.90
C LEU A 236 6.54 44.02 -4.68
N SER A 237 5.79 43.19 -5.39
CA SER A 237 4.34 42.98 -5.17
C SER A 237 4.00 41.71 -4.40
N SER A 238 4.95 41.17 -3.66
CA SER A 238 4.81 40.03 -2.74
C SER A 238 4.85 40.49 -1.29
N SER A 239 4.34 39.67 -0.36
CA SER A 239 4.44 39.96 1.08
C SER A 239 5.88 39.76 1.58
N ASN A 240 6.39 40.71 2.37
CA ASN A 240 7.69 40.58 3.01
C ASN A 240 7.69 39.65 4.24
N GLU A 241 6.52 39.48 4.88
CA GLU A 241 6.41 38.73 6.16
C GLU A 241 5.85 37.32 5.96
N ASN A 242 4.87 37.15 5.05
CA ASN A 242 4.18 35.88 4.82
C ASN A 242 4.10 35.60 3.31
N MET A 243 5.16 35.03 2.75
CA MET A 243 5.18 34.60 1.34
C MET A 243 4.33 33.33 1.14
N ASP A 244 3.39 33.39 0.21
CA ASP A 244 2.72 32.18 -0.27
C ASP A 244 3.63 31.37 -1.21
N ALA A 245 3.18 30.20 -1.66
CA ALA A 245 3.98 29.29 -2.51
C ALA A 245 4.33 29.94 -3.87
N ILE A 246 3.47 30.81 -4.41
CA ILE A 246 3.72 31.55 -5.67
C ILE A 246 4.77 32.62 -5.43
N ASP A 247 4.63 33.38 -4.36
CA ASP A 247 5.58 34.42 -3.97
C ASP A 247 6.97 33.85 -3.72
N GLN A 248 7.03 32.69 -3.03
CA GLN A 248 8.28 31.99 -2.78
C GLN A 248 8.96 31.48 -4.05
N ALA A 249 8.18 30.95 -5.01
CA ALA A 249 8.70 30.52 -6.30
C ALA A 249 9.28 31.69 -7.11
N ILE A 250 8.61 32.85 -7.11
CA ILE A 250 9.06 34.08 -7.77
C ILE A 250 10.32 34.60 -7.08
N ALA A 251 10.37 34.64 -5.75
CA ALA A 251 11.54 35.09 -4.97
C ALA A 251 12.76 34.20 -5.25
N THR A 252 12.60 32.89 -5.22
CA THR A 252 13.67 31.91 -5.53
C THR A 252 14.23 32.13 -6.96
N ARG A 253 13.33 32.30 -7.93
CA ARG A 253 13.74 32.58 -9.33
C ARG A 253 14.45 33.91 -9.47
N SER A 254 13.98 34.93 -8.75
CA SER A 254 14.58 36.27 -8.69
C SER A 254 16.00 36.24 -8.10
N GLU A 255 16.20 35.48 -7.04
CA GLU A 255 17.51 35.28 -6.43
C GLU A 255 18.48 34.58 -7.40
N ALA A 256 18.02 33.49 -8.04
CA ALA A 256 18.81 32.79 -9.06
C ALA A 256 19.17 33.66 -10.28
N ALA A 257 18.32 34.63 -10.63
CA ALA A 257 18.56 35.60 -11.69
C ALA A 257 19.44 36.81 -11.24
N GLY A 258 19.84 36.84 -9.97
CA GLY A 258 20.68 37.94 -9.43
C GLY A 258 19.93 39.25 -9.22
N VAL A 259 18.60 39.25 -9.19
CA VAL A 259 17.75 40.47 -9.07
C VAL A 259 17.79 41.01 -7.63
N SER A 260 18.10 40.17 -6.65
CA SER A 260 18.06 40.51 -5.21
C SER A 260 18.92 41.74 -4.84
N HIS A 261 20.00 42.02 -5.59
CA HIS A 261 20.85 43.21 -5.35
C HIS A 261 20.13 44.55 -5.67
N MET A 262 19.05 44.54 -6.44
CA MET A 262 18.27 45.70 -6.78
C MET A 262 17.20 46.06 -5.72
N LEU A 263 16.78 45.09 -4.90
CA LEU A 263 15.71 45.25 -3.89
C LEU A 263 16.00 46.34 -2.84
N PRO A 264 17.24 46.57 -2.37
CA PRO A 264 17.54 47.62 -1.40
C PRO A 264 17.23 49.06 -1.85
N ASN A 265 17.09 49.29 -3.18
CA ASN A 265 16.70 50.57 -3.75
C ASN A 265 15.23 50.90 -3.62
N PHE A 266 14.43 49.97 -3.12
CA PHE A 266 13.00 50.06 -3.00
C PHE A 266 12.51 49.86 -1.55
N THR A 267 11.46 50.54 -1.16
CA THR A 267 10.79 50.35 0.14
C THR A 267 9.31 50.12 -0.09
N GLN A 268 8.79 48.98 0.32
CA GLN A 268 7.34 48.69 0.24
C GLN A 268 6.64 49.48 1.35
N GLU A 269 5.78 50.42 0.98
CA GLU A 269 5.01 51.27 1.91
C GLU A 269 3.65 50.66 2.26
N ASN A 270 3.02 50.03 1.27
CA ASN A 270 1.72 49.37 1.45
C ASN A 270 1.67 48.09 0.62
N PHE A 271 0.99 47.08 1.16
CA PHE A 271 0.73 45.81 0.48
C PHE A 271 -0.71 45.37 0.69
N ILE A 272 -1.41 45.07 -0.40
CA ILE A 272 -2.74 44.49 -0.41
C ILE A 272 -2.57 43.01 -0.82
N PRO A 273 -2.84 42.06 0.10
CA PRO A 273 -2.69 40.64 -0.17
C PRO A 273 -3.66 40.14 -1.24
N PHE A 274 -3.41 38.94 -1.75
CA PHE A 274 -4.24 38.30 -2.76
C PHE A 274 -5.68 38.12 -2.28
N ASP A 275 -6.60 38.64 -3.05
CA ASP A 275 -8.05 38.48 -2.85
C ASP A 275 -8.61 37.57 -3.96
N PRO A 276 -9.20 36.40 -3.63
CA PRO A 276 -9.79 35.49 -4.63
C PRO A 276 -10.86 36.14 -5.52
N ALA A 277 -11.58 37.13 -5.02
CA ALA A 277 -12.59 37.86 -5.81
C ALA A 277 -11.94 38.85 -6.78
N LYS A 278 -10.86 39.50 -6.35
CA LYS A 278 -10.11 40.47 -7.16
C LYS A 278 -9.02 39.83 -8.00
N LYS A 279 -8.61 38.62 -7.67
CA LYS A 279 -7.59 37.78 -8.35
C LYS A 279 -6.23 38.46 -8.55
N ARG A 280 -5.85 39.37 -7.65
CA ARG A 280 -4.57 40.08 -7.71
C ARG A 280 -4.06 40.49 -6.34
N THR A 281 -2.76 40.79 -6.26
CA THR A 281 -2.11 41.55 -5.19
C THR A 281 -1.79 42.95 -5.70
N GLU A 282 -1.69 43.94 -4.79
CA GLU A 282 -1.28 45.31 -5.12
C GLU A 282 -0.23 45.76 -4.09
N SER A 283 0.79 46.48 -4.55
CA SER A 283 1.76 47.10 -3.64
C SER A 283 2.08 48.52 -4.06
N THR A 284 2.33 49.36 -3.06
CA THR A 284 2.85 50.73 -3.23
C THR A 284 4.31 50.73 -2.74
N VAL A 285 5.19 51.11 -3.64
CA VAL A 285 6.65 51.03 -3.41
C VAL A 285 7.29 52.38 -3.64
N MET A 286 8.11 52.81 -2.68
CA MET A 286 8.95 54.00 -2.80
C MET A 286 10.29 53.64 -3.49
N VAL A 287 10.62 54.35 -4.58
CA VAL A 287 11.93 54.24 -5.23
C VAL A 287 12.87 55.25 -4.58
N ARG A 288 13.84 54.78 -3.80
CA ARG A 288 14.71 55.61 -2.93
C ARG A 288 15.51 56.63 -3.72
N ASP A 289 16.12 56.26 -4.85
CA ASP A 289 16.99 57.13 -5.64
C ASP A 289 16.24 58.28 -6.32
N LYS A 290 14.97 58.10 -6.64
CA LYS A 290 14.14 59.06 -7.36
C LYS A 290 13.11 59.77 -6.47
N ASN A 291 12.98 59.35 -5.21
CA ASN A 291 11.96 59.78 -4.27
C ASN A 291 10.54 59.81 -4.92
N SER A 292 10.25 58.79 -5.74
CA SER A 292 9.00 58.59 -6.47
C SER A 292 8.27 57.34 -6.01
N VAL A 293 6.93 57.41 -6.02
CA VAL A 293 6.09 56.28 -5.66
C VAL A 293 5.70 55.50 -6.93
N MET A 294 5.69 54.17 -6.82
CA MET A 294 5.32 53.26 -7.87
C MET A 294 4.23 52.33 -7.33
N HIS A 295 3.22 52.05 -8.12
CA HIS A 295 2.17 51.09 -7.83
C HIS A 295 2.38 49.85 -8.70
N ILE A 296 2.36 48.68 -8.08
CA ILE A 296 2.61 47.41 -8.76
C ILE A 296 1.46 46.47 -8.52
N MET A 297 0.96 45.82 -9.58
CA MET A 297 -0.02 44.75 -9.50
C MET A 297 0.54 43.45 -10.03
N LYS A 298 0.17 42.34 -9.37
CA LYS A 298 0.48 40.98 -9.80
C LYS A 298 -0.76 40.09 -9.65
N GLY A 299 -1.08 39.29 -10.67
CA GLY A 299 -2.28 38.42 -10.57
C GLY A 299 -2.63 37.68 -11.84
N GLU A 300 -3.88 37.26 -11.92
CA GLU A 300 -4.43 36.56 -13.06
C GLU A 300 -4.37 37.43 -14.33
N PRO A 301 -3.85 36.91 -15.47
CA PRO A 301 -3.56 37.70 -16.66
C PRO A 301 -4.73 38.54 -17.17
N ASN A 302 -5.93 37.98 -17.32
CA ASN A 302 -7.08 38.74 -17.83
C ASN A 302 -7.50 39.88 -16.88
N THR A 303 -7.34 39.62 -15.57
CA THR A 303 -7.61 40.65 -14.55
C THR A 303 -6.62 41.81 -14.66
N ILE A 304 -5.31 41.51 -14.75
CA ILE A 304 -4.26 42.52 -14.86
C ILE A 304 -4.39 43.30 -16.18
N ILE A 305 -4.64 42.62 -17.30
CA ILE A 305 -4.85 43.22 -18.62
C ILE A 305 -6.00 44.25 -18.61
N SER A 306 -7.05 44.05 -17.81
CA SER A 306 -8.17 45.00 -17.72
C SER A 306 -7.79 46.36 -17.13
N PHE A 307 -6.63 46.52 -16.47
CA PHE A 307 -6.11 47.78 -15.95
C PHE A 307 -5.03 48.40 -16.82
N VAL A 308 -4.61 47.73 -17.90
CA VAL A 308 -3.58 48.20 -18.79
C VAL A 308 -4.16 49.03 -19.94
N SER A 309 -3.72 50.28 -20.09
CA SER A 309 -4.24 51.21 -21.10
C SER A 309 -3.86 50.81 -22.53
N ASN A 310 -2.71 50.19 -22.73
CA ASN A 310 -2.23 49.75 -24.05
C ASN A 310 -1.78 48.29 -24.03
N VAL A 311 -2.68 47.39 -24.37
CA VAL A 311 -2.48 45.93 -24.35
C VAL A 311 -1.77 45.47 -25.61
N PRO A 312 -0.58 44.83 -25.51
CA PRO A 312 0.11 44.28 -26.67
C PRO A 312 -0.76 43.23 -27.39
N GLN A 313 -0.88 43.30 -28.71
CA GLN A 313 -1.73 42.37 -29.49
C GLN A 313 -1.30 40.91 -29.36
N GLU A 314 -0.03 40.66 -29.10
CA GLU A 314 0.55 39.32 -28.93
C GLU A 314 0.28 38.71 -27.54
N LEU A 315 -0.19 39.50 -26.57
CA LEU A 315 -0.33 39.07 -25.18
C LEU A 315 -1.41 38.00 -24.96
N PRO A 316 -2.69 38.16 -25.42
CA PRO A 316 -3.71 37.15 -25.22
C PRO A 316 -3.37 35.79 -25.89
N PRO A 317 -2.86 35.75 -27.16
CA PRO A 317 -2.37 34.50 -27.74
C PRO A 317 -1.25 33.84 -26.94
N LYS A 318 -0.29 34.62 -26.41
CA LYS A 318 0.82 34.07 -25.62
C LYS A 318 0.37 33.51 -24.27
N VAL A 319 -0.56 34.18 -23.58
CA VAL A 319 -1.18 33.65 -22.36
C VAL A 319 -1.85 32.29 -22.63
N ASN A 320 -2.63 32.20 -23.73
CA ASN A 320 -3.28 30.94 -24.13
C ASN A 320 -2.26 29.86 -24.52
N SER A 321 -1.16 30.22 -25.21
CA SER A 321 -0.09 29.28 -25.54
C SER A 321 0.53 28.71 -24.27
N LEU A 322 0.96 29.55 -23.34
CA LEU A 322 1.55 29.12 -22.08
C LEU A 322 0.58 28.25 -21.25
N ALA A 323 -0.70 28.65 -21.21
CA ALA A 323 -1.72 27.85 -20.53
C ALA A 323 -1.92 26.47 -21.20
N SER A 324 -1.87 26.40 -22.54
CA SER A 324 -1.94 25.13 -23.28
C SER A 324 -0.70 24.24 -23.09
N GLU A 325 0.46 24.84 -22.81
CA GLU A 325 1.69 24.15 -22.48
C GLU A 325 1.77 23.70 -21.00
N GLY A 326 0.76 24.04 -20.19
CA GLY A 326 0.70 23.57 -18.82
C GLY A 326 1.11 24.53 -17.74
N TYR A 327 1.40 25.74 -18.12
CA TYR A 327 1.82 26.77 -17.18
C TYR A 327 0.60 27.48 -16.57
N ARG A 328 0.63 27.69 -15.27
CA ARG A 328 -0.18 28.71 -14.62
C ARG A 328 0.53 30.05 -14.81
N VAL A 329 -0.13 30.99 -15.45
CA VAL A 329 0.51 32.27 -15.80
C VAL A 329 0.13 33.35 -14.82
N ILE A 330 1.11 34.11 -14.33
CA ILE A 330 0.95 35.32 -13.54
C ILE A 330 1.39 36.52 -14.37
N ALA A 331 0.57 37.57 -14.40
CA ALA A 331 0.88 38.82 -15.06
C ALA A 331 1.32 39.88 -14.04
N VAL A 332 2.21 40.79 -14.48
CA VAL A 332 2.74 41.91 -13.70
C VAL A 332 2.54 43.20 -14.47
N ALA A 333 2.05 44.22 -13.77
CA ALA A 333 1.88 45.59 -14.31
C ALA A 333 2.33 46.65 -13.30
N VAL A 334 2.81 47.80 -13.78
CA VAL A 334 3.25 48.93 -12.95
C VAL A 334 2.60 50.20 -13.35
N SER A 335 2.45 51.14 -12.42
CA SER A 335 1.97 52.49 -12.63
C SER A 335 2.74 53.51 -11.77
N ASN A 336 2.96 54.69 -12.28
CA ASN A 336 3.60 55.79 -11.53
C ASN A 336 2.55 56.67 -10.82
N ASP A 337 1.29 56.62 -11.22
CA ASP A 337 0.22 57.46 -10.69
C ASP A 337 -0.94 56.67 -10.05
N GLY A 338 -0.88 55.35 -10.10
CA GLY A 338 -1.90 54.43 -9.60
C GLY A 338 -3.17 54.38 -10.44
N LYS A 339 -3.20 55.01 -11.64
CA LYS A 339 -4.35 55.05 -12.53
C LYS A 339 -4.12 54.37 -13.87
N GLU A 340 -3.01 54.68 -14.51
CA GLU A 340 -2.60 54.09 -15.80
C GLU A 340 -1.53 53.08 -15.61
N TYR A 341 -1.85 51.79 -15.85
CA TYR A 341 -0.88 50.70 -15.69
C TYR A 341 -0.27 50.32 -17.04
N GLN A 342 1.04 50.10 -17.00
CA GLN A 342 1.82 49.54 -18.10
C GLN A 342 2.09 48.08 -17.86
N PHE A 343 1.88 47.25 -18.88
CA PHE A 343 2.16 45.80 -18.79
C PHE A 343 3.66 45.57 -18.79
N VAL A 344 4.14 44.83 -17.79
CA VAL A 344 5.57 44.50 -17.62
C VAL A 344 5.90 43.15 -18.23
N GLY A 345 5.15 42.11 -17.87
CA GLY A 345 5.41 40.76 -18.36
C GLY A 345 4.58 39.68 -17.73
N LEU A 346 4.88 38.44 -18.17
CA LEU A 346 4.28 37.20 -17.69
C LEU A 346 5.33 36.37 -16.97
N ILE A 347 4.91 35.65 -15.94
CA ILE A 347 5.70 34.62 -15.25
C ILE A 347 4.94 33.31 -15.36
N PRO A 348 5.45 32.32 -16.11
CA PRO A 348 4.88 30.98 -16.13
C PRO A 348 5.26 30.22 -14.86
N LEU A 349 4.30 29.59 -14.23
CA LEU A 349 4.47 28.76 -13.05
C LEU A 349 4.12 27.30 -13.38
N PHE A 350 4.88 26.35 -12.87
CA PHE A 350 4.64 24.92 -13.06
C PHE A 350 5.15 24.12 -11.87
N ASP A 351 4.66 22.89 -11.78
CA ASP A 351 5.14 21.91 -10.82
C ASP A 351 6.01 20.89 -11.57
N PRO A 352 7.34 20.90 -11.37
CA PRO A 352 8.27 20.09 -12.14
C PRO A 352 8.11 18.61 -11.83
N LEU A 353 8.28 17.78 -12.86
CA LEU A 353 8.40 16.34 -12.70
C LEU A 353 9.57 16.01 -11.77
N ARG A 354 9.45 14.94 -11.01
CA ARG A 354 10.59 14.38 -10.27
C ARG A 354 11.59 13.78 -11.25
N PRO A 355 12.90 13.92 -10.99
CA PRO A 355 13.94 13.42 -11.90
C PRO A 355 13.85 11.90 -12.14
N ASP A 356 13.39 11.15 -11.15
CA ASP A 356 13.29 9.69 -11.15
C ASP A 356 11.95 9.14 -11.70
N THR A 357 10.95 9.99 -11.94
CA THR A 357 9.58 9.54 -12.30
C THR A 357 9.56 8.63 -13.52
N LYS A 358 10.27 9.01 -14.59
CA LYS A 358 10.31 8.22 -15.83
C LYS A 358 10.90 6.82 -15.61
N GLU A 359 12.01 6.74 -14.87
CA GLU A 359 12.66 5.47 -14.55
C GLU A 359 11.75 4.60 -13.68
N MET A 360 11.05 5.19 -12.72
CA MET A 360 10.15 4.48 -11.83
C MET A 360 8.89 3.98 -12.54
N VAL A 361 8.32 4.77 -13.48
CA VAL A 361 7.21 4.31 -14.34
C VAL A 361 7.64 3.10 -15.16
N ASN A 362 8.79 3.16 -15.85
CA ASN A 362 9.32 2.04 -16.61
C ASN A 362 9.58 0.80 -15.72
N THR A 363 10.05 1.03 -14.49
CA THR A 363 10.26 -0.05 -13.51
C THR A 363 8.95 -0.70 -13.11
N ALA A 364 7.90 0.10 -12.83
CA ALA A 364 6.57 -0.41 -12.52
C ALA A 364 6.02 -1.27 -13.67
N GLU A 365 6.14 -0.80 -14.91
CA GLU A 365 5.69 -1.53 -16.09
C GLU A 365 6.45 -2.84 -16.28
N SER A 366 7.79 -2.85 -16.10
CA SER A 366 8.60 -4.07 -16.13
C SER A 366 8.18 -5.09 -15.07
N MET A 367 7.62 -4.61 -13.96
CA MET A 367 7.04 -5.40 -12.87
C MET A 367 5.58 -5.79 -13.12
N GLY A 368 5.04 -5.52 -14.33
CA GLY A 368 3.66 -5.85 -14.69
C GLY A 368 2.61 -4.96 -14.03
N ILE A 369 2.97 -3.74 -13.64
CA ILE A 369 2.05 -2.75 -13.08
C ILE A 369 1.83 -1.66 -14.12
N LYS A 370 0.61 -1.56 -14.67
CA LYS A 370 0.24 -0.48 -15.58
C LYS A 370 0.05 0.81 -14.77
N VAL A 371 0.84 1.83 -15.09
CA VAL A 371 0.71 3.15 -14.46
C VAL A 371 -0.31 3.99 -15.23
N LYS A 372 -1.30 4.56 -14.54
CA LYS A 372 -2.33 5.43 -15.10
C LYS A 372 -2.27 6.78 -14.40
N MET A 373 -2.11 7.84 -15.16
CA MET A 373 -2.11 9.21 -14.63
C MET A 373 -3.55 9.75 -14.56
N ILE A 374 -3.94 10.25 -13.39
CA ILE A 374 -5.23 10.90 -13.17
C ILE A 374 -4.96 12.34 -12.73
N THR A 375 -5.48 13.32 -13.50
CA THR A 375 -5.20 14.74 -13.22
C THR A 375 -6.39 15.63 -13.51
N GLY A 376 -6.51 16.74 -12.76
CA GLY A 376 -7.44 17.83 -13.07
C GLY A 376 -6.98 18.74 -14.22
N ASP A 377 -5.75 18.56 -14.72
CA ASP A 377 -5.20 19.37 -15.80
C ASP A 377 -5.93 19.17 -17.13
N ASN A 378 -5.76 20.14 -18.04
CA ASN A 378 -6.21 20.02 -19.42
C ASN A 378 -5.54 18.82 -20.12
N ILE A 379 -6.24 18.21 -21.07
CA ILE A 379 -5.79 17.01 -21.80
C ILE A 379 -4.48 17.26 -22.58
N ALA A 380 -4.24 18.46 -23.09
CA ALA A 380 -3.00 18.78 -23.80
C ALA A 380 -1.79 18.72 -22.86
N ILE A 381 -1.93 19.30 -21.66
CA ILE A 381 -0.94 19.25 -20.59
C ILE A 381 -0.68 17.82 -20.14
N ALA A 382 -1.76 17.10 -19.86
CA ALA A 382 -1.69 15.73 -19.41
C ALA A 382 -0.97 14.81 -20.42
N ARG A 383 -1.22 15.01 -21.72
CA ARG A 383 -0.51 14.29 -22.78
C ARG A 383 0.98 14.61 -22.84
N GLU A 384 1.35 15.89 -22.68
CA GLU A 384 2.74 16.30 -22.71
C GLU A 384 3.52 15.70 -21.54
N ILE A 385 2.95 15.78 -20.34
CA ILE A 385 3.52 15.13 -19.14
C ILE A 385 3.61 13.61 -19.34
N GLY A 386 2.55 12.98 -19.86
CA GLY A 386 2.54 11.55 -20.15
C GLY A 386 3.67 11.10 -21.08
N LYS A 387 3.92 11.85 -22.15
CA LYS A 387 5.07 11.58 -23.06
C LYS A 387 6.41 11.65 -22.34
N GLN A 388 6.60 12.64 -21.47
CA GLN A 388 7.86 12.83 -20.72
C GLN A 388 8.14 11.65 -19.79
N ILE A 389 7.08 11.01 -19.23
CA ILE A 389 7.18 9.86 -18.32
C ILE A 389 6.92 8.51 -18.99
N SER A 390 6.89 8.46 -20.33
CA SER A 390 6.70 7.24 -21.14
C SER A 390 5.31 6.61 -21.09
N LEU A 391 4.26 7.33 -20.69
CA LEU A 391 2.87 6.88 -20.84
C LEU A 391 2.43 7.14 -22.29
N THR A 392 2.23 6.07 -23.06
CA THR A 392 1.97 6.14 -24.52
C THR A 392 0.57 5.70 -24.93
N GLY A 393 -0.24 5.26 -23.97
CA GLY A 393 -1.60 4.82 -24.21
C GLY A 393 -2.57 5.99 -24.46
N GLU A 394 -3.85 5.66 -24.53
CA GLU A 394 -4.90 6.63 -24.81
C GLU A 394 -5.03 7.67 -23.71
N ALA A 395 -5.30 8.93 -24.11
CA ALA A 395 -5.61 10.02 -23.20
C ALA A 395 -7.04 10.51 -23.44
N ILE A 396 -7.86 10.43 -22.39
CA ILE A 396 -9.25 10.91 -22.43
C ILE A 396 -9.49 12.03 -21.42
N ASN A 397 -10.52 12.85 -21.67
CA ASN A 397 -11.00 13.82 -20.71
C ASN A 397 -12.21 13.28 -19.92
N SER A 398 -12.58 13.98 -18.89
CA SER A 398 -13.69 13.58 -17.98
C SER A 398 -15.03 13.38 -18.70
N SER A 399 -15.30 14.13 -19.77
CA SER A 399 -16.54 13.98 -20.57
C SER A 399 -16.59 12.68 -21.37
N GLY A 400 -15.42 12.10 -21.70
CA GLY A 400 -15.32 10.80 -22.38
C GLY A 400 -15.59 9.61 -21.46
N LEU A 401 -15.44 9.77 -20.15
CA LEU A 401 -15.55 8.68 -19.15
C LEU A 401 -16.94 8.01 -19.14
N SER A 402 -18.00 8.76 -19.40
CA SER A 402 -19.37 8.23 -19.45
C SER A 402 -19.63 7.28 -20.62
N ASN A 403 -18.78 7.32 -21.65
CA ASN A 403 -18.89 6.52 -22.85
C ASN A 403 -17.94 5.32 -22.88
N VAL A 404 -17.03 5.20 -21.86
CA VAL A 404 -16.03 4.13 -21.78
C VAL A 404 -16.56 3.01 -20.90
N GLY A 405 -16.70 1.83 -21.49
CA GLY A 405 -17.06 0.62 -20.75
C GLY A 405 -15.88 0.09 -19.88
N ALA A 406 -16.21 -0.83 -18.97
CA ALA A 406 -15.21 -1.41 -18.07
C ALA A 406 -13.99 -1.94 -18.83
N GLY A 407 -14.16 -2.76 -19.89
CA GLY A 407 -13.03 -3.33 -20.68
C GLY A 407 -12.25 -2.32 -21.53
N GLU A 408 -12.70 -1.08 -21.67
CA GLU A 408 -12.01 -0.03 -22.43
C GLU A 408 -11.14 0.85 -21.53
N VAL A 409 -11.52 1.00 -20.25
CA VAL A 409 -10.77 1.78 -19.24
C VAL A 409 -9.36 1.23 -19.03
N GLU A 410 -9.16 -0.06 -19.25
CA GLU A 410 -7.83 -0.69 -19.16
C GLU A 410 -6.81 -0.12 -20.16
N ASN A 411 -7.27 0.33 -21.35
CA ASN A 411 -6.42 0.84 -22.41
C ASN A 411 -6.09 2.33 -22.30
N VAL A 412 -6.75 3.04 -21.36
CA VAL A 412 -6.52 4.46 -21.12
C VAL A 412 -5.40 4.63 -20.10
N ASP A 413 -4.32 5.33 -20.47
CA ASP A 413 -3.20 5.62 -19.59
C ASP A 413 -3.32 6.99 -18.91
N ILE A 414 -4.09 7.92 -19.50
CA ILE A 414 -4.16 9.30 -19.04
C ILE A 414 -5.62 9.75 -18.94
N PHE A 415 -6.04 10.10 -17.73
CA PHE A 415 -7.34 10.70 -17.44
C PHE A 415 -7.14 12.15 -17.08
N ALA A 416 -7.64 13.06 -17.94
CA ALA A 416 -7.51 14.51 -17.82
C ALA A 416 -8.82 15.20 -17.44
N GLN A 417 -8.74 16.39 -16.83
CA GLN A 417 -9.89 17.18 -16.38
C GLN A 417 -10.82 16.41 -15.44
N VAL A 418 -10.24 15.55 -14.59
CA VAL A 418 -10.97 14.65 -13.70
C VAL A 418 -11.35 15.36 -12.41
N PHE A 419 -12.62 15.34 -12.06
CA PHE A 419 -13.15 15.80 -10.77
C PHE A 419 -13.05 14.71 -9.70
N PRO A 420 -13.14 15.04 -8.40
CA PRO A 420 -13.00 14.07 -7.31
C PRO A 420 -13.89 12.83 -7.41
N GLU A 421 -15.18 13.00 -7.75
CA GLU A 421 -16.14 11.90 -7.93
C GLU A 421 -15.73 10.95 -9.08
N GLN A 422 -15.11 11.51 -10.11
CA GLN A 422 -14.68 10.72 -11.26
C GLN A 422 -13.43 9.89 -10.95
N LYS A 423 -12.52 10.38 -10.08
CA LYS A 423 -11.40 9.58 -9.57
C LYS A 423 -11.91 8.29 -8.90
N TYR A 424 -12.93 8.41 -8.05
CA TYR A 424 -13.61 7.26 -7.44
C TYR A 424 -14.19 6.31 -8.48
N ASN A 425 -14.89 6.84 -9.49
CA ASN A 425 -15.53 6.03 -10.53
C ASN A 425 -14.51 5.28 -11.40
N ILE A 426 -13.39 5.90 -11.76
CA ILE A 426 -12.29 5.25 -12.51
C ILE A 426 -11.76 4.05 -11.72
N VAL A 427 -11.44 4.23 -10.44
CA VAL A 427 -10.95 3.16 -9.57
C VAL A 427 -11.98 2.02 -9.47
N LYS A 428 -13.27 2.36 -9.31
CA LYS A 428 -14.36 1.39 -9.22
C LYS A 428 -14.53 0.59 -10.51
N LEU A 429 -14.45 1.23 -11.67
CA LEU A 429 -14.52 0.57 -12.98
C LEU A 429 -13.38 -0.43 -13.16
N LEU A 430 -12.13 -0.02 -12.89
CA LEU A 430 -10.96 -0.88 -12.99
C LEU A 430 -11.07 -2.10 -12.05
N LYS A 431 -11.60 -1.92 -10.84
CA LYS A 431 -11.85 -3.04 -9.91
C LYS A 431 -12.93 -3.99 -10.42
N SER A 432 -13.98 -3.47 -11.09
CA SER A 432 -15.04 -4.32 -11.66
C SER A 432 -14.51 -5.25 -12.75
N ASP A 433 -13.43 -4.85 -13.42
CA ASP A 433 -12.68 -5.67 -14.39
C ASP A 433 -11.70 -6.66 -13.76
N LYS A 434 -11.79 -6.85 -12.44
CA LYS A 434 -10.96 -7.77 -11.65
C LYS A 434 -9.48 -7.38 -11.55
N HIS A 435 -9.16 -6.11 -11.79
CA HIS A 435 -7.84 -5.57 -11.49
C HIS A 435 -7.65 -5.31 -9.99
N THR A 436 -6.42 -5.43 -9.54
CA THR A 436 -6.01 -4.98 -8.21
C THR A 436 -5.41 -3.59 -8.32
N VAL A 437 -6.20 -2.59 -7.94
CA VAL A 437 -5.90 -1.18 -8.17
C VAL A 437 -5.26 -0.54 -6.96
N GLY A 438 -4.06 0.03 -7.15
CA GLY A 438 -3.46 1.02 -6.26
C GLY A 438 -3.93 2.43 -6.67
N MET A 439 -4.17 3.32 -5.72
CA MET A 439 -4.46 4.73 -5.96
C MET A 439 -3.59 5.61 -5.08
N THR A 440 -2.88 6.58 -5.65
CA THR A 440 -2.15 7.60 -4.88
C THR A 440 -2.95 8.89 -4.80
N GLY A 441 -2.78 9.63 -3.71
CA GLY A 441 -3.38 10.94 -3.55
C GLY A 441 -2.80 11.70 -2.37
N ASP A 442 -2.87 13.03 -2.40
CA ASP A 442 -2.38 13.93 -1.36
C ASP A 442 -3.49 14.74 -0.70
N GLY A 443 -4.61 14.91 -1.38
CA GLY A 443 -5.69 15.83 -1.01
C GLY A 443 -6.93 15.15 -0.43
N VAL A 444 -7.81 16.00 0.09
CA VAL A 444 -9.17 15.62 0.53
C VAL A 444 -9.98 15.06 -0.64
N ASN A 445 -9.74 15.59 -1.83
CA ASN A 445 -10.42 15.21 -3.07
C ASN A 445 -10.13 13.76 -3.50
N ASP A 446 -9.03 13.19 -3.01
CA ASP A 446 -8.61 11.83 -3.32
C ASP A 446 -9.14 10.80 -2.33
N ALA A 447 -9.59 11.23 -1.15
CA ALA A 447 -9.99 10.33 -0.08
C ALA A 447 -11.04 9.27 -0.49
N PRO A 448 -12.09 9.58 -1.27
CA PRO A 448 -13.04 8.58 -1.76
C PRO A 448 -12.38 7.54 -2.68
N ALA A 449 -11.49 7.97 -3.58
CA ALA A 449 -10.78 7.08 -4.49
C ALA A 449 -9.74 6.21 -3.76
N LEU A 450 -9.01 6.79 -2.78
CA LEU A 450 -8.08 6.07 -1.90
C LEU A 450 -8.81 4.96 -1.12
N LYS A 451 -9.99 5.27 -0.58
CA LYS A 451 -10.80 4.30 0.18
C LYS A 451 -11.39 3.21 -0.71
N GLU A 452 -11.76 3.53 -1.96
CA GLU A 452 -12.30 2.57 -2.92
C GLU A 452 -11.21 1.63 -3.45
N ALA A 453 -9.99 2.09 -3.68
CA ALA A 453 -8.89 1.29 -4.19
C ALA A 453 -8.63 0.03 -3.34
N ASN A 454 -8.01 -0.99 -3.93
CA ASN A 454 -7.50 -2.12 -3.16
C ASN A 454 -6.40 -1.64 -2.21
N VAL A 455 -5.47 -0.81 -2.73
CA VAL A 455 -4.43 -0.16 -1.93
C VAL A 455 -4.51 1.34 -2.11
N GLY A 456 -5.10 2.04 -1.16
CA GLY A 456 -5.04 3.50 -1.09
C GLY A 456 -3.68 3.94 -0.53
N ILE A 457 -2.99 4.85 -1.21
CA ILE A 457 -1.62 5.28 -0.90
C ILE A 457 -1.62 6.79 -0.71
N ALA A 458 -1.49 7.26 0.53
CA ALA A 458 -1.27 8.67 0.82
C ALA A 458 0.21 9.01 0.61
N VAL A 459 0.49 9.97 -0.27
CA VAL A 459 1.86 10.37 -0.59
C VAL A 459 2.49 11.22 0.50
N TYR A 460 3.79 11.46 0.40
CA TYR A 460 4.51 12.34 1.33
C TYR A 460 3.90 13.74 1.32
N GLY A 461 3.66 14.29 2.51
CA GLY A 461 3.01 15.61 2.65
C GLY A 461 1.49 15.61 2.48
N ALA A 462 0.85 14.45 2.26
CA ALA A 462 -0.59 14.35 2.13
C ALA A 462 -1.33 14.91 3.35
N THR A 463 -2.54 15.40 3.11
CA THR A 463 -3.44 15.88 4.17
C THR A 463 -3.84 14.74 5.11
N ASP A 464 -4.24 15.07 6.32
CA ASP A 464 -4.65 14.07 7.30
C ASP A 464 -5.89 13.29 6.85
N VAL A 465 -6.77 13.91 6.05
CA VAL A 465 -7.92 13.21 5.43
C VAL A 465 -7.46 12.11 4.47
N ALA A 466 -6.52 12.41 3.60
CA ALA A 466 -5.95 11.43 2.68
C ALA A 466 -5.23 10.31 3.45
N LYS A 467 -4.43 10.64 4.48
CA LYS A 467 -3.77 9.65 5.34
C LYS A 467 -4.73 8.71 6.06
N ASN A 468 -5.87 9.26 6.55
CA ASN A 468 -6.89 8.46 7.24
C ASN A 468 -7.70 7.56 6.29
N ALA A 469 -7.82 7.94 5.02
CA ALA A 469 -8.48 7.16 3.98
C ALA A 469 -7.58 6.07 3.38
N ALA A 470 -6.25 6.23 3.50
CA ALA A 470 -5.27 5.38 2.86
C ALA A 470 -4.92 4.13 3.66
N ASP A 471 -4.54 3.06 2.96
CA ASP A 471 -4.03 1.81 3.51
C ASP A 471 -2.52 1.85 3.72
N LEU A 472 -1.83 2.74 2.99
CA LEU A 472 -0.38 2.97 3.04
C LEU A 472 -0.11 4.47 3.08
N VAL A 473 0.77 4.91 3.97
CA VAL A 473 1.20 6.31 4.08
C VAL A 473 2.70 6.41 3.85
N LEU A 474 3.11 7.20 2.87
CA LEU A 474 4.51 7.40 2.53
C LEU A 474 5.13 8.46 3.43
N SER A 475 6.28 8.16 4.03
CA SER A 475 7.07 9.09 4.83
C SER A 475 8.26 9.72 4.05
N ALA A 476 8.43 9.33 2.79
CA ALA A 476 9.36 9.93 1.84
C ALA A 476 8.69 10.13 0.48
N PRO A 477 9.13 11.10 -0.32
CA PRO A 477 8.49 11.44 -1.59
C PRO A 477 8.85 10.46 -2.72
N GLY A 478 7.98 10.38 -3.75
CA GLY A 478 8.25 9.74 -5.03
C GLY A 478 7.71 8.33 -5.18
N LEU A 479 7.69 7.84 -6.44
CA LEU A 479 7.23 6.51 -6.80
C LEU A 479 8.16 5.38 -6.32
N ALA A 480 9.45 5.66 -6.09
CA ALA A 480 10.42 4.67 -5.64
C ALA A 480 9.97 3.93 -4.38
N VAL A 481 9.38 4.66 -3.42
CA VAL A 481 8.85 4.07 -2.18
C VAL A 481 7.71 3.10 -2.46
N ILE A 482 6.85 3.39 -3.44
CA ILE A 482 5.74 2.52 -3.85
C ILE A 482 6.29 1.24 -4.51
N ILE A 483 7.28 1.38 -5.40
CA ILE A 483 7.94 0.24 -6.04
C ILE A 483 8.58 -0.68 -5.01
N ASP A 484 9.27 -0.10 -4.03
CA ASP A 484 9.87 -0.87 -2.93
C ASP A 484 8.80 -1.54 -2.04
N ALA A 485 7.68 -0.86 -1.83
CA ALA A 485 6.54 -1.45 -1.11
C ALA A 485 5.93 -2.64 -1.85
N VAL A 486 5.80 -2.56 -3.18
CA VAL A 486 5.33 -3.68 -4.00
C VAL A 486 6.31 -4.86 -3.95
N LYS A 487 7.62 -4.61 -4.08
CA LYS A 487 8.64 -5.68 -3.96
C LYS A 487 8.56 -6.40 -2.62
N GLU A 488 8.40 -5.63 -1.54
CA GLU A 488 8.25 -6.20 -0.19
C GLU A 488 6.93 -6.98 -0.05
N GLY A 489 5.81 -6.44 -0.53
CA GLY A 489 4.53 -7.14 -0.57
C GLY A 489 4.61 -8.48 -1.29
N ARG A 490 5.31 -8.53 -2.45
CA ARG A 490 5.55 -9.77 -3.21
C ARG A 490 6.46 -10.75 -2.45
N SER A 491 7.45 -10.25 -1.70
CA SER A 491 8.26 -11.09 -0.82
C SER A 491 7.40 -11.72 0.28
N VAL A 492 6.56 -10.92 0.94
CA VAL A 492 5.61 -11.40 1.97
C VAL A 492 4.66 -12.45 1.38
N PHE A 493 4.09 -12.18 0.20
CA PHE A 493 3.22 -13.14 -0.50
C PHE A 493 3.93 -14.48 -0.77
N GLN A 494 5.18 -14.45 -1.26
CA GLN A 494 5.95 -15.67 -1.52
C GLN A 494 6.20 -16.49 -0.25
N LYS A 495 6.47 -15.84 0.90
CA LYS A 495 6.60 -16.52 2.21
C LYS A 495 5.28 -17.19 2.61
N MET A 496 4.16 -16.48 2.45
CA MET A 496 2.83 -17.03 2.75
C MET A 496 2.49 -18.21 1.83
N LEU A 497 2.75 -18.09 0.53
CA LEU A 497 2.53 -19.15 -0.45
C LEU A 497 3.38 -20.39 -0.12
N SER A 498 4.65 -20.20 0.23
CA SER A 498 5.56 -21.28 0.63
C SER A 498 5.02 -22.06 1.83
N TYR A 499 4.53 -21.35 2.82
CA TYR A 499 3.90 -21.98 3.99
C TYR A 499 2.65 -22.77 3.62
N VAL A 500 1.77 -22.20 2.79
CA VAL A 500 0.53 -22.87 2.37
C VAL A 500 0.83 -24.15 1.60
N LEU A 501 1.76 -24.08 0.64
CA LEU A 501 2.22 -25.26 -0.12
C LEU A 501 2.78 -26.34 0.80
N TYR A 502 3.68 -25.96 1.69
CA TYR A 502 4.23 -26.86 2.69
C TYR A 502 3.14 -27.54 3.53
N ARG A 503 2.23 -26.76 4.10
CA ARG A 503 1.21 -27.30 5.01
C ARG A 503 0.26 -28.26 4.34
N ILE A 504 -0.18 -27.96 3.13
CA ILE A 504 -1.04 -28.88 2.37
C ILE A 504 -0.27 -30.16 2.02
N THR A 505 0.99 -30.03 1.54
CA THR A 505 1.82 -31.17 1.19
C THR A 505 2.00 -32.10 2.38
N GLU A 506 2.34 -31.55 3.55
CA GLU A 506 2.59 -32.34 4.76
C GLU A 506 1.31 -33.04 5.25
N THR A 507 0.18 -32.35 5.24
CA THR A 507 -1.10 -32.93 5.65
C THR A 507 -1.52 -34.05 4.70
N VAL A 508 -1.44 -33.85 3.38
CA VAL A 508 -1.74 -34.90 2.39
C VAL A 508 -0.80 -36.10 2.55
N ARG A 509 0.50 -35.84 2.75
CA ARG A 509 1.50 -36.90 3.01
C ARG A 509 1.09 -37.78 4.19
N ILE A 510 0.81 -37.17 5.36
CA ILE A 510 0.46 -37.89 6.57
C ILE A 510 -0.85 -38.67 6.39
N LEU A 511 -1.90 -38.03 5.91
CA LEU A 511 -3.21 -38.65 5.75
C LEU A 511 -3.16 -39.86 4.80
N VAL A 512 -2.59 -39.68 3.62
CA VAL A 512 -2.49 -40.75 2.62
C VAL A 512 -1.56 -41.88 3.09
N PHE A 513 -0.40 -41.54 3.67
CA PHE A 513 0.52 -42.53 4.21
C PHE A 513 -0.13 -43.39 5.29
N VAL A 514 -0.79 -42.78 6.27
CA VAL A 514 -1.41 -43.50 7.37
C VAL A 514 -2.54 -44.39 6.88
N THR A 515 -3.45 -43.85 6.05
CA THR A 515 -4.57 -44.60 5.50
C THR A 515 -4.11 -45.80 4.66
N ALA A 516 -3.16 -45.54 3.72
CA ALA A 516 -2.64 -46.62 2.88
C ALA A 516 -1.86 -47.70 3.71
N SER A 517 -1.16 -47.27 4.75
CA SER A 517 -0.47 -48.21 5.62
C SER A 517 -1.41 -49.14 6.41
N ILE A 518 -2.55 -48.60 6.92
CA ILE A 518 -3.57 -49.39 7.59
C ILE A 518 -4.19 -50.40 6.60
N LEU A 519 -4.52 -50.00 5.40
CA LEU A 519 -5.10 -50.86 4.38
C LEU A 519 -4.16 -51.97 3.92
N ILE A 520 -2.84 -51.68 3.77
CA ILE A 520 -1.85 -52.62 3.23
C ILE A 520 -1.30 -53.51 4.31
N PHE A 521 -0.85 -52.95 5.45
CA PHE A 521 -0.11 -53.69 6.49
C PHE A 521 -0.95 -54.12 7.68
N ARG A 522 -2.18 -53.60 7.79
CA ARG A 522 -3.15 -54.00 8.85
C ARG A 522 -2.73 -53.62 10.25
N PHE A 523 -1.93 -52.57 10.39
CA PHE A 523 -1.59 -51.96 11.68
C PHE A 523 -1.39 -50.43 11.53
N TYR A 524 -1.53 -49.70 12.62
CA TYR A 524 -1.27 -48.28 12.66
C TYR A 524 0.23 -48.02 12.56
N PRO A 525 0.75 -47.28 11.52
CA PRO A 525 2.20 -47.14 11.30
C PRO A 525 2.88 -46.17 12.27
N ILE A 526 2.14 -45.44 13.07
CA ILE A 526 2.58 -44.45 14.05
C ILE A 526 1.54 -44.35 15.18
N THR A 527 2.00 -44.06 16.41
CA THR A 527 1.09 -43.93 17.55
C THR A 527 0.43 -42.53 17.59
N ALA A 528 -0.73 -42.41 18.26
CA ALA A 528 -1.41 -41.13 18.47
C ALA A 528 -0.50 -40.13 19.20
N PHE A 529 0.26 -40.55 20.19
CA PHE A 529 1.21 -39.72 20.93
C PHE A 529 2.29 -39.15 19.99
N MET A 530 2.86 -39.98 19.11
CA MET A 530 3.87 -39.54 18.13
C MET A 530 3.30 -38.57 17.12
N LEU A 531 2.03 -38.70 16.69
CA LEU A 531 1.36 -37.75 15.80
C LEU A 531 1.22 -36.37 16.44
N VAL A 532 0.89 -36.31 17.73
CA VAL A 532 0.80 -35.03 18.46
C VAL A 532 2.16 -34.35 18.58
N ILE A 533 3.20 -35.12 18.93
CA ILE A 533 4.58 -34.60 18.99
C ILE A 533 5.07 -34.14 17.60
N LEU A 534 4.74 -34.91 16.55
CA LEU A 534 5.08 -34.57 15.17
C LEU A 534 4.45 -33.24 14.77
N ALA A 535 3.16 -33.03 15.10
CA ALA A 535 2.49 -31.77 14.83
C ALA A 535 3.16 -30.60 15.54
N LEU A 536 3.52 -30.74 16.83
CA LEU A 536 4.22 -29.69 17.57
C LEU A 536 5.61 -29.39 16.98
N LEU A 537 6.38 -30.43 16.66
CA LEU A 537 7.73 -30.27 16.09
C LEU A 537 7.69 -29.70 14.66
N ASN A 538 6.61 -29.87 13.94
CA ASN A 538 6.42 -29.26 12.61
C ASN A 538 5.90 -27.83 12.71
N ASP A 539 4.93 -27.54 13.57
CA ASP A 539 4.23 -26.24 13.58
C ASP A 539 5.04 -25.11 14.26
N ILE A 540 5.82 -25.43 15.31
CA ILE A 540 6.60 -24.40 16.04
C ILE A 540 7.73 -23.82 15.18
N PRO A 541 8.65 -24.62 14.55
CA PRO A 541 9.76 -24.06 13.80
C PRO A 541 9.32 -23.37 12.50
N ILE A 542 8.18 -23.77 11.95
CA ILE A 542 7.68 -23.20 10.70
C ILE A 542 7.29 -21.72 10.81
N ILE A 543 7.01 -21.22 12.01
CA ILE A 543 6.77 -19.79 12.25
C ILE A 543 7.97 -18.95 11.77
N ALA A 544 9.17 -19.53 11.82
CA ALA A 544 10.40 -18.89 11.34
C ALA A 544 10.40 -18.59 9.83
N VAL A 545 9.47 -19.15 9.03
CA VAL A 545 9.33 -18.83 7.60
C VAL A 545 9.03 -17.34 7.40
N SER A 546 8.38 -16.70 8.37
CA SER A 546 8.11 -15.27 8.35
C SER A 546 9.37 -14.41 8.27
N THR A 547 10.50 -14.92 8.78
CA THR A 547 11.83 -14.25 8.76
C THR A 547 12.68 -14.65 7.55
N ASP A 548 12.18 -15.51 6.65
CA ASP A 548 12.97 -16.03 5.55
C ASP A 548 13.29 -14.97 4.48
N HIS A 549 14.39 -15.23 3.75
CA HIS A 549 14.80 -14.44 2.58
C HIS A 549 14.32 -15.13 1.32
N VAL A 550 13.30 -14.56 0.68
CA VAL A 550 12.74 -15.09 -0.57
C VAL A 550 12.93 -14.09 -1.71
N THR A 551 13.08 -14.60 -2.92
CA THR A 551 13.13 -13.74 -4.10
C THR A 551 11.70 -13.30 -4.47
N ALA A 552 11.45 -11.99 -4.47
CA ALA A 552 10.18 -11.43 -4.92
C ALA A 552 9.95 -11.75 -6.40
N SER A 553 8.70 -11.93 -6.79
CA SER A 553 8.31 -12.08 -8.20
C SER A 553 8.41 -10.76 -8.94
N ASP A 554 8.83 -10.79 -10.20
CA ASP A 554 8.82 -9.63 -11.09
C ASP A 554 7.42 -9.31 -11.64
N GLN A 555 6.44 -10.17 -11.43
CA GLN A 555 5.07 -10.03 -11.93
C GLN A 555 4.07 -10.05 -10.77
N PRO A 556 2.85 -9.47 -10.94
CA PRO A 556 1.79 -9.53 -9.95
C PRO A 556 1.44 -10.98 -9.56
N GLU A 557 1.38 -11.23 -8.27
CA GLU A 557 1.07 -12.57 -7.74
C GLU A 557 -0.43 -12.76 -7.56
N LYS A 558 -0.90 -14.01 -7.77
CA LYS A 558 -2.31 -14.37 -7.56
C LYS A 558 -2.42 -15.71 -6.86
N TRP A 559 -3.35 -15.84 -5.92
CA TRP A 559 -3.68 -17.11 -5.30
C TRP A 559 -4.34 -18.04 -6.32
N ASN A 560 -3.58 -18.98 -6.85
CA ASN A 560 -4.10 -19.99 -7.77
C ASN A 560 -4.34 -21.32 -7.02
N MET A 561 -5.57 -21.53 -6.55
CA MET A 561 -5.93 -22.75 -5.78
C MET A 561 -5.75 -24.03 -6.57
N LYS A 562 -5.89 -24.01 -7.91
CA LYS A 562 -5.66 -25.22 -8.75
C LYS A 562 -4.17 -25.58 -8.74
N TYR A 563 -3.30 -24.58 -8.86
CA TYR A 563 -1.84 -24.78 -8.77
C TYR A 563 -1.44 -25.27 -7.37
N ILE A 564 -1.94 -24.59 -6.32
CA ILE A 564 -1.60 -24.90 -4.93
C ILE A 564 -2.03 -26.32 -4.58
N ALA A 565 -3.30 -26.66 -4.80
CA ALA A 565 -3.81 -27.99 -4.50
C ALA A 565 -3.13 -29.08 -5.35
N GLY A 566 -2.92 -28.82 -6.64
CA GLY A 566 -2.30 -29.77 -7.55
C GLY A 566 -0.85 -30.07 -7.19
N LEU A 567 -0.01 -29.05 -7.02
CA LEU A 567 1.39 -29.22 -6.63
C LEU A 567 1.53 -29.90 -5.26
N SER A 568 0.81 -29.37 -4.26
CA SER A 568 0.89 -29.91 -2.90
C SER A 568 0.38 -31.37 -2.81
N SER A 569 -0.69 -31.72 -3.54
CA SER A 569 -1.14 -33.11 -3.61
C SER A 569 -0.12 -34.02 -4.30
N THR A 570 0.50 -33.56 -5.38
CA THR A 570 1.53 -34.33 -6.09
C THR A 570 2.74 -34.61 -5.17
N LEU A 571 3.26 -33.58 -4.50
CA LEU A 571 4.37 -33.73 -3.54
C LEU A 571 3.93 -34.59 -2.32
N GLY A 572 2.71 -34.39 -1.81
CA GLY A 572 2.18 -35.14 -0.69
C GLY A 572 2.00 -36.62 -1.00
N LEU A 573 1.48 -36.97 -2.17
CA LEU A 573 1.34 -38.35 -2.63
C LEU A 573 2.70 -39.02 -2.83
N MET A 574 3.66 -38.32 -3.40
CA MET A 574 5.03 -38.80 -3.52
C MET A 574 5.64 -39.06 -2.14
N GLY A 575 5.51 -38.10 -1.23
CA GLY A 575 6.01 -38.23 0.15
C GLY A 575 5.34 -39.36 0.94
N ALA A 576 4.06 -39.65 0.67
CA ALA A 576 3.37 -40.82 1.21
C ALA A 576 3.96 -42.14 0.64
N GLY A 577 4.17 -42.20 -0.68
CA GLY A 577 4.73 -43.37 -1.35
C GLY A 577 6.13 -43.73 -0.86
N GLU A 578 7.02 -42.76 -0.71
CA GLU A 578 8.36 -42.97 -0.17
C GLU A 578 8.31 -43.46 1.30
N THR A 579 7.33 -42.93 2.09
CA THR A 579 7.19 -43.36 3.49
C THR A 579 6.66 -44.80 3.57
N ILE A 580 5.71 -45.17 2.67
CA ILE A 580 5.25 -46.58 2.54
C ILE A 580 6.40 -47.51 2.13
N LEU A 581 7.24 -47.06 1.20
CA LEU A 581 8.43 -47.82 0.78
C LEU A 581 9.37 -48.08 1.97
N LEU A 582 9.65 -47.07 2.78
CA LEU A 582 10.46 -47.22 3.98
C LEU A 582 9.82 -48.18 4.99
N LEU A 583 8.51 -48.06 5.19
CA LEU A 583 7.76 -49.00 6.04
C LEU A 583 7.84 -50.42 5.53
N TYR A 584 7.67 -50.63 4.22
CA TYR A 584 7.79 -51.94 3.58
C TYR A 584 9.20 -52.55 3.78
N LEU A 585 10.25 -51.78 3.57
CA LEU A 585 11.62 -52.21 3.79
C LEU A 585 11.83 -52.60 5.24
N GLY A 586 11.43 -51.79 6.21
CA GLY A 586 11.58 -52.06 7.63
C GLY A 586 10.79 -53.26 8.11
N TYR A 587 9.53 -53.41 7.69
CA TYR A 587 8.65 -54.47 8.16
C TYR A 587 8.85 -55.77 7.43
N SER A 588 8.86 -55.78 6.08
CA SER A 588 8.85 -57.00 5.27
C SER A 588 10.25 -57.53 4.92
N ILE A 589 11.27 -56.65 4.84
CA ILE A 589 12.62 -57.05 4.46
C ILE A 589 13.54 -57.17 5.67
N PHE A 590 13.60 -56.12 6.51
CA PHE A 590 14.48 -56.11 7.68
C PHE A 590 13.85 -56.73 8.94
N HIS A 591 12.53 -57.03 8.92
CA HIS A 591 11.77 -57.64 10.01
C HIS A 591 11.92 -56.90 11.35
N PHE A 592 11.97 -55.57 11.34
CA PHE A 592 12.04 -54.77 12.55
C PHE A 592 10.75 -54.92 13.38
N SER A 593 10.88 -54.84 14.70
CA SER A 593 9.72 -54.80 15.59
C SER A 593 8.86 -53.55 15.35
N LEU A 594 7.56 -53.62 15.62
CA LEU A 594 6.64 -52.49 15.42
C LEU A 594 7.07 -51.23 16.17
N ILE A 595 7.66 -51.40 17.38
CA ILE A 595 8.15 -50.27 18.18
C ILE A 595 9.28 -49.51 17.45
N VAL A 596 10.22 -50.26 16.82
CA VAL A 596 11.32 -49.69 16.01
C VAL A 596 10.74 -49.00 14.75
N ILE A 597 9.77 -49.64 14.09
CA ILE A 597 9.12 -49.10 12.89
C ILE A 597 8.44 -47.78 13.20
N TYR A 598 7.69 -47.66 14.28
CA TYR A 598 7.03 -46.39 14.68
C TYR A 598 8.05 -45.26 14.82
N SER A 599 9.20 -45.52 15.41
CA SER A 599 10.26 -44.52 15.60
C SER A 599 10.98 -44.18 14.29
N ILE A 600 11.16 -45.13 13.38
CA ILE A 600 11.70 -44.91 12.02
C ILE A 600 10.75 -43.98 11.25
N VAL A 601 9.42 -44.29 11.23
CA VAL A 601 8.39 -43.50 10.56
C VAL A 601 8.31 -42.11 11.17
N PHE A 602 8.29 -41.99 12.49
CA PHE A 602 8.28 -40.71 13.20
C PHE A 602 9.45 -39.80 12.81
N LEU A 603 10.68 -40.31 12.87
CA LEU A 603 11.88 -39.55 12.49
C LEU A 603 11.85 -39.15 11.00
N LYS A 604 11.43 -40.07 10.11
CA LYS A 604 11.32 -39.81 8.70
C LYS A 604 10.33 -38.70 8.41
N LEU A 605 9.16 -38.71 9.03
CA LEU A 605 8.13 -37.69 8.83
C LEU A 605 8.60 -36.31 9.32
N ILE A 606 9.32 -36.21 10.43
CA ILE A 606 9.93 -34.95 10.87
C ILE A 606 10.94 -34.46 9.82
N ALA A 607 11.92 -35.31 9.45
CA ALA A 607 12.98 -34.91 8.54
C ALA A 607 12.42 -34.49 7.16
N SER A 608 11.53 -35.30 6.57
CA SER A 608 10.96 -34.99 5.26
C SER A 608 10.03 -33.78 5.31
N GLY A 609 9.25 -33.60 6.38
CA GLY A 609 8.42 -32.41 6.55
C GLY A 609 9.28 -31.15 6.51
N HIS A 610 10.36 -31.10 7.24
CA HIS A 610 11.26 -29.94 7.26
C HIS A 610 12.00 -29.76 5.93
N PHE A 611 12.42 -30.82 5.26
CA PHE A 611 13.02 -30.74 3.93
C PHE A 611 12.03 -30.24 2.87
N THR A 612 10.75 -30.61 2.94
CA THR A 612 9.70 -30.11 2.04
C THR A 612 9.56 -28.58 2.13
N MET A 613 9.82 -27.95 3.30
CA MET A 613 9.85 -26.52 3.42
C MET A 613 10.91 -25.89 2.49
N PHE A 614 12.08 -26.50 2.37
CA PHE A 614 13.12 -26.02 1.43
C PHE A 614 12.72 -26.21 -0.04
N VAL A 615 11.90 -27.22 -0.36
CA VAL A 615 11.33 -27.43 -1.70
C VAL A 615 10.35 -26.32 -2.05
N THR A 616 9.42 -25.96 -1.12
CA THR A 616 8.30 -25.07 -1.42
C THR A 616 8.64 -23.59 -1.36
N ARG A 617 9.78 -23.18 -0.79
CA ARG A 617 10.12 -21.78 -0.53
C ARG A 617 10.54 -20.97 -1.75
N ASN A 618 10.98 -21.59 -2.82
CA ASN A 618 11.51 -20.92 -4.02
C ASN A 618 10.91 -21.48 -5.30
N LYS A 619 10.78 -20.61 -6.33
CA LYS A 619 10.44 -21.02 -7.71
C LYS A 619 11.64 -21.64 -8.47
N LYS A 620 12.88 -21.44 -7.98
CA LYS A 620 14.14 -22.01 -8.50
C LYS A 620 14.56 -23.20 -7.65
N PRO A 621 15.54 -24.02 -8.08
CA PRO A 621 16.07 -25.11 -7.27
C PRO A 621 16.43 -24.68 -5.84
N PHE A 622 16.28 -25.57 -4.87
CA PHE A 622 16.42 -25.24 -3.45
C PHE A 622 17.76 -24.59 -3.07
N TRP A 623 18.84 -24.91 -3.80
CA TRP A 623 20.19 -24.36 -3.55
C TRP A 623 20.43 -22.94 -4.09
N HIS A 624 19.51 -22.42 -4.90
CA HIS A 624 19.70 -21.12 -5.58
C HIS A 624 19.62 -19.92 -4.62
N ASN A 625 18.82 -20.03 -3.56
CA ASN A 625 18.65 -18.99 -2.57
C ASN A 625 18.70 -19.61 -1.16
N PRO A 626 19.77 -19.38 -0.36
CA PRO A 626 19.87 -19.97 0.97
C PRO A 626 18.74 -19.44 1.90
N PRO A 627 18.23 -20.27 2.81
CA PRO A 627 17.26 -19.83 3.80
C PRO A 627 17.87 -18.82 4.77
N SER A 628 17.03 -18.05 5.45
CA SER A 628 17.49 -17.26 6.58
C SER A 628 18.11 -18.16 7.66
N LEU A 629 19.10 -17.64 8.36
CA LEU A 629 19.76 -18.39 9.43
C LEU A 629 18.75 -18.84 10.50
N ILE A 630 17.76 -17.99 10.80
CA ILE A 630 16.73 -18.29 11.80
C ILE A 630 15.86 -19.47 11.34
N LEU A 631 15.39 -19.47 10.09
CA LEU A 631 14.63 -20.59 9.53
C LEU A 631 15.46 -21.88 9.50
N PHE A 632 16.70 -21.78 9.01
CA PHE A 632 17.59 -22.94 8.94
C PHE A 632 17.84 -23.55 10.32
N MET A 633 18.19 -22.73 11.31
CA MET A 633 18.44 -23.22 12.68
C MET A 633 17.16 -23.77 13.31
N ALA A 634 16.01 -23.16 13.12
CA ALA A 634 14.74 -23.65 13.65
C ALA A 634 14.41 -25.05 13.11
N LEU A 635 14.51 -25.25 11.78
CA LEU A 635 14.24 -26.55 11.15
C LEU A 635 15.27 -27.59 11.51
N MET A 636 16.58 -27.25 11.52
CA MET A 636 17.63 -28.20 11.88
C MET A 636 17.57 -28.61 13.34
N SER A 637 17.28 -27.70 14.28
CA SER A 637 17.15 -28.01 15.70
C SER A 637 16.07 -29.06 15.97
N THR A 638 14.95 -29.00 15.27
CA THR A 638 13.85 -29.96 15.42
C THR A 638 14.14 -31.29 14.72
N ILE A 639 14.87 -31.31 13.59
CA ILE A 639 15.36 -32.56 13.00
C ILE A 639 16.34 -33.24 13.99
N ILE A 640 17.26 -32.47 14.59
CA ILE A 640 18.22 -33.00 15.59
C ILE A 640 17.47 -33.51 16.82
N LEU A 641 16.46 -32.79 17.30
CA LEU A 641 15.63 -33.25 18.42
C LEU A 641 14.91 -34.55 18.07
N GLY A 642 14.27 -34.64 16.91
CA GLY A 642 13.62 -35.87 16.43
C GLY A 642 14.61 -37.02 16.30
N TYR A 643 15.83 -36.75 15.80
CA TYR A 643 16.94 -37.70 15.76
C TYR A 643 17.32 -38.24 17.16
N VAL A 644 17.48 -37.33 18.13
CA VAL A 644 17.81 -37.70 19.49
C VAL A 644 16.71 -38.55 20.14
N LEU A 645 15.46 -38.13 20.00
CA LEU A 645 14.30 -38.87 20.52
C LEU A 645 14.26 -40.30 19.96
N ALA A 646 14.46 -40.47 18.66
CA ALA A 646 14.38 -41.77 18.00
C ALA A 646 15.64 -42.62 18.25
N ALA A 647 16.84 -42.05 18.19
CA ALA A 647 18.09 -42.79 18.40
C ALA A 647 18.20 -43.37 19.80
N PHE A 648 17.84 -42.61 20.84
CA PHE A 648 17.96 -42.97 22.24
C PHE A 648 16.66 -43.53 22.85
N GLY A 649 15.55 -43.48 22.14
CA GLY A 649 14.29 -44.01 22.60
C GLY A 649 13.62 -43.22 23.72
N LEU A 650 13.74 -41.88 23.70
CA LEU A 650 13.16 -41.01 24.72
C LEU A 650 11.64 -40.82 24.49
N GLY A 651 10.85 -41.58 25.23
CA GLY A 651 9.39 -41.61 25.10
C GLY A 651 8.85 -42.40 23.90
N ILE A 652 9.74 -42.95 23.05
CA ILE A 652 9.44 -43.78 21.88
C ILE A 652 10.43 -44.94 21.81
N GLY A 653 10.30 -45.86 20.84
CA GLY A 653 11.27 -46.97 20.69
C GLY A 653 12.66 -46.48 20.24
N ALA A 654 13.72 -47.02 20.85
CA ALA A 654 15.08 -46.71 20.43
C ALA A 654 15.44 -47.44 19.13
N ILE A 655 16.00 -46.69 18.14
CA ILE A 655 16.45 -47.27 16.86
C ILE A 655 17.99 -47.28 16.72
N GLY A 656 18.68 -46.64 17.64
CA GLY A 656 20.14 -46.48 17.59
C GLY A 656 20.62 -45.42 16.60
N LEU A 657 21.88 -44.98 16.80
CA LEU A 657 22.46 -43.86 16.04
C LEU A 657 22.57 -44.15 14.54
N VAL A 658 22.94 -45.36 14.15
CA VAL A 658 23.17 -45.70 12.74
C VAL A 658 21.89 -45.73 11.95
N ILE A 659 20.84 -46.36 12.46
CA ILE A 659 19.52 -46.40 11.76
C ILE A 659 18.95 -45.01 11.69
N ALA A 660 19.06 -44.20 12.75
CA ALA A 660 18.60 -42.82 12.76
C ALA A 660 19.29 -41.95 11.68
N ILE A 661 20.62 -42.08 11.50
CA ILE A 661 21.36 -41.40 10.42
C ILE A 661 20.86 -41.86 9.04
N LEU A 662 20.69 -43.17 8.84
CA LEU A 662 20.22 -43.73 7.57
C LEU A 662 18.81 -43.24 7.21
N VAL A 663 17.92 -43.09 8.19
CA VAL A 663 16.57 -42.53 8.00
C VAL A 663 16.61 -41.04 7.55
N VAL A 664 17.46 -40.24 8.19
CA VAL A 664 17.63 -38.83 7.79
C VAL A 664 18.25 -38.73 6.40
N LEU A 665 19.26 -39.57 6.09
CA LEU A 665 19.87 -39.63 4.75
C LEU A 665 18.86 -40.08 3.69
N TYR A 666 18.02 -41.07 3.99
CA TYR A 666 16.91 -41.48 3.13
C TYR A 666 15.95 -40.31 2.84
N ALA A 667 15.53 -39.57 3.86
CA ALA A 667 14.68 -38.40 3.71
C ALA A 667 15.35 -37.30 2.85
N PHE A 668 16.69 -37.13 3.02
CA PHE A 668 17.45 -36.15 2.23
C PHE A 668 17.57 -36.55 0.75
N ILE A 669 17.73 -37.84 0.42
CA ILE A 669 17.74 -38.30 -0.98
C ILE A 669 16.40 -38.03 -1.65
N TRP A 670 15.31 -38.35 -0.98
CA TRP A 670 13.97 -38.12 -1.51
C TRP A 670 13.63 -36.63 -1.63
N PHE A 671 14.12 -35.79 -0.74
CA PHE A 671 14.04 -34.34 -0.87
C PHE A 671 14.60 -33.81 -2.19
N MET A 672 15.74 -34.36 -2.66
CA MET A 672 16.30 -34.02 -3.97
C MET A 672 15.34 -34.40 -5.12
N VAL A 673 14.68 -35.53 -5.01
CA VAL A 673 13.70 -36.00 -6.00
C VAL A 673 12.42 -35.14 -5.94
N GLU A 674 11.96 -34.77 -4.74
CA GLU A 674 10.82 -33.86 -4.55
C GLU A 674 11.07 -32.49 -5.21
N ASP A 675 12.26 -31.91 -5.06
CA ASP A 675 12.61 -30.63 -5.70
C ASP A 675 12.62 -30.76 -7.23
N GLY A 676 13.16 -31.86 -7.78
CA GLY A 676 13.08 -32.16 -9.21
C GLY A 676 11.65 -32.29 -9.72
N LEU A 677 10.78 -33.00 -8.99
CA LEU A 677 9.37 -33.15 -9.34
C LEU A 677 8.62 -31.80 -9.30
N ARG A 678 8.89 -30.98 -8.30
CA ARG A 678 8.33 -29.62 -8.21
C ARG A 678 8.72 -28.78 -9.43
N LEU A 679 10.01 -28.78 -9.82
CA LEU A 679 10.48 -28.05 -11.00
C LEU A 679 9.82 -28.53 -12.29
N LEU A 680 9.63 -29.84 -12.41
CA LEU A 680 8.91 -30.43 -13.54
C LEU A 680 7.44 -29.99 -13.57
N TYR A 681 6.78 -30.04 -12.41
CA TYR A 681 5.39 -29.60 -12.26
C TYR A 681 5.23 -28.12 -12.65
N ASP A 682 6.10 -27.25 -12.16
CA ASP A 682 6.11 -25.82 -12.45
C ASP A 682 6.25 -25.57 -13.97
N LYS A 683 7.12 -26.32 -14.65
CA LYS A 683 7.32 -26.24 -16.10
C LYS A 683 6.08 -26.67 -16.87
N LEU A 684 5.47 -27.78 -16.49
CA LEU A 684 4.27 -28.32 -17.13
C LEU A 684 3.07 -27.40 -16.90
N PHE A 685 2.87 -26.92 -15.67
CA PHE A 685 1.75 -26.02 -15.33
C PHE A 685 1.82 -24.71 -16.14
N LYS A 686 3.01 -24.12 -16.27
CA LYS A 686 3.22 -22.91 -17.09
C LYS A 686 2.92 -23.17 -18.59
N MET A 687 3.14 -24.37 -19.11
CA MET A 687 2.79 -24.72 -20.48
C MET A 687 1.27 -24.81 -20.69
N TYR A 688 0.50 -25.23 -19.68
CA TYR A 688 -0.96 -25.37 -19.76
C TYR A 688 -1.73 -24.07 -19.43
N THR A 689 -1.07 -23.09 -18.79
CA THR A 689 -1.71 -21.82 -18.38
C THR A 689 -1.37 -20.63 -19.29
N LYS A 690 -0.49 -20.83 -20.26
CA LYS A 690 -0.26 -19.92 -21.39
C LYS A 690 -1.26 -20.21 -22.51
#